data_51ed1c8304c32a5a095b17f76b3e5469
#
_entry.id   51ed1c8304c32a5a095b17f76b3e5469
#
_cell.length_a   1.000
_cell.length_b   1.000
_cell.length_c   1.000
_cell.angle_alpha   90.00
_cell.angle_beta   90.00
_cell.angle_gamma   90.00
#
_symmetry.space_group_name_H-M   'P 1'
#
loop_
_entity.id
_entity.type
_entity.pdbx_description
1 polymer ?
#
loop_
_entity_poly.entity_id
_entity_poly.type
_entity_poly.pdbx_seq_one_letter_code
_entity_poly.pdbx_strand_id
1 'polypeptide(L)'
;MKRHLLLLLSLLPAFCLPLIADNWMMRLPDDAYVSTLSIPGSHDSGTGNGFPGISTSIYGPFGDKYARTQEKSFEEQWDMGVRAFDLRPAIKDDYINVNHGIMPTNLRFDTAIYMLRDKLRENPSEFAIIHLLHASDGDNNSSAYGERLLELFGRDDLKDYLVDFKPTLTVKEMRGKILFLSRNEYADKPVGGFFRNWTGQVDWNNQIRGQIVGAAGTTAKLYMQDYAETHTEGALDLKVGTIRQMLDFSTKHVTRTASNIVWVYNFASAYSKVSRLYIPFVVDEQLSTSDGYRDNASYTNAAIIDYLADPSHTAGPTGIILADYVGVDWSGDYHTRGKELVDALIANNFRYLKDMTQVHEGDATHRTPIDMTARIVNPGFNCNLTEPGWQGDPFGADNPKENAEHFNRNFDTHQTITGLPNGVYAVGVKAFYRCGLADEAYAHYRIRDRATRAARLYAKAGQDTLANPLVSPFSKSVVRPKNVGREVAAKQGSLSYYIPDDLISAEYYMHSLSAYNNKVFVGTNNHALTIGVKKDRSAGMDWCAFDDFTLTYYGNQAEAYQFWITEMRKVRVTYTTVTVTKSYSDRYDEVYNATVSNLAQAVLAMRVINTAAEAIAINAELWAEYKQAASVAEELLEGNDIGEDAKEFLRTYYQSVYQQNLSDLLLTNEELPRAIDELYDYIELTRSGQWTGIATTPASTDVLPADAFFTLDGKSVARPLHQGLYIQRCADGSVRKILR
;
A
#
# COMPACT_ATOMS: atom_id res chain seq x y z
N MET A 1 68.93 21.26 -4.46
CA MET A 1 67.60 21.80 -4.73
C MET A 1 66.63 20.68 -5.05
N LYS A 2 65.93 20.17 -4.03
CA LYS A 2 64.89 19.12 -4.18
C LYS A 2 63.52 19.82 -4.16
N ARG A 3 62.77 19.71 -5.25
CA ARG A 3 61.38 20.18 -5.36
C ARG A 3 60.48 19.10 -4.75
N HIS A 4 59.80 19.41 -3.66
CA HIS A 4 58.71 18.64 -3.14
C HIS A 4 57.44 18.95 -3.93
N LEU A 5 56.85 17.92 -4.57
CA LEU A 5 55.54 17.94 -5.21
C LEU A 5 54.52 17.62 -4.12
N LEU A 6 53.76 18.63 -3.67
CA LEU A 6 52.63 18.42 -2.80
C LEU A 6 51.46 17.89 -3.66
N LEU A 7 51.09 16.64 -3.43
CA LEU A 7 49.79 16.09 -3.85
C LEU A 7 48.73 16.64 -2.91
N LEU A 8 47.91 17.58 -3.41
CA LEU A 8 46.65 17.92 -2.79
C LEU A 8 45.64 16.79 -3.08
N LEU A 9 45.44 15.89 -2.13
CA LEU A 9 44.24 15.07 -2.08
C LEU A 9 43.06 16.01 -1.71
N SER A 10 42.23 16.31 -2.68
CA SER A 10 40.93 16.92 -2.42
C SER A 10 40.04 15.88 -1.70
N LEU A 11 39.99 15.95 -0.38
CA LEU A 11 38.92 15.36 0.41
C LEU A 11 37.61 16.09 0.05
N LEU A 12 36.84 15.50 -0.86
CA LEU A 12 35.43 15.80 -0.95
C LEU A 12 34.80 15.42 0.41
N PRO A 13 34.12 16.32 1.11
CA PRO A 13 33.34 15.92 2.26
C PRO A 13 32.26 14.96 1.76
N ALA A 14 32.34 13.71 2.16
CA ALA A 14 31.18 12.84 2.15
C ALA A 14 30.12 13.59 2.98
N PHE A 15 29.11 14.13 2.32
CA PHE A 15 27.88 14.53 2.98
C PHE A 15 27.26 13.25 3.55
N CYS A 16 27.68 12.86 4.75
CA CYS A 16 26.85 12.06 5.63
C CYS A 16 25.62 12.94 5.90
N LEU A 17 24.55 12.72 5.15
CA LEU A 17 23.22 13.12 5.62
C LEU A 17 23.11 12.50 7.03
N PRO A 18 22.74 13.28 8.07
CA PRO A 18 22.51 12.69 9.37
C PRO A 18 21.53 11.53 9.17
N LEU A 19 21.88 10.34 9.65
CA LEU A 19 20.92 9.25 9.77
C LEU A 19 19.77 9.81 10.60
N ILE A 20 18.65 10.08 9.95
CA ILE A 20 17.42 10.47 10.66
C ILE A 20 16.97 9.17 11.29
N ALA A 21 17.25 9.00 12.58
CA ALA A 21 16.90 7.82 13.36
C ALA A 21 15.37 7.62 13.38
N ASP A 22 14.63 8.70 13.17
CA ASP A 22 13.17 8.73 13.26
C ASP A 22 12.45 7.87 12.20
N ASN A 23 13.03 7.71 11.00
CA ASN A 23 12.38 7.05 9.84
C ASN A 23 13.28 6.01 9.17
N TRP A 24 14.08 5.28 9.93
CA TRP A 24 15.04 4.35 9.35
C TRP A 24 14.40 3.16 8.63
N MET A 25 13.17 2.77 9.02
CA MET A 25 12.48 1.66 8.39
C MET A 25 11.98 1.99 6.98
N MET A 26 11.85 3.27 6.61
CA MET A 26 11.62 3.70 5.23
C MET A 26 12.67 3.16 4.25
N ARG A 27 13.89 2.89 4.74
CA ARG A 27 15.00 2.35 3.95
C ARG A 27 14.91 0.85 3.71
N LEU A 28 14.06 0.13 4.46
CA LEU A 28 13.91 -1.33 4.36
C LEU A 28 13.09 -1.73 3.14
N PRO A 29 13.42 -2.87 2.48
CA PRO A 29 12.55 -3.46 1.46
C PRO A 29 11.20 -3.90 2.05
N ASP A 30 10.13 -3.65 1.32
CA ASP A 30 8.76 -4.00 1.73
C ASP A 30 8.53 -5.50 1.90
N ASP A 31 9.22 -6.32 1.13
CA ASP A 31 9.12 -7.79 1.13
C ASP A 31 10.00 -8.48 2.18
N ALA A 32 10.84 -7.72 2.89
CA ALA A 32 11.64 -8.30 3.98
C ALA A 32 10.73 -8.78 5.11
N TYR A 33 11.01 -9.99 5.64
CA TYR A 33 10.31 -10.48 6.83
C TYR A 33 10.79 -9.75 8.08
N VAL A 34 9.86 -9.36 8.95
CA VAL A 34 10.17 -8.69 10.23
C VAL A 34 11.09 -9.55 11.11
N SER A 35 10.92 -10.87 11.07
CA SER A 35 11.78 -11.82 11.77
C SER A 35 13.25 -11.82 11.31
N THR A 36 13.53 -11.22 10.14
CA THR A 36 14.89 -11.11 9.58
C THR A 36 15.47 -9.71 9.73
N LEU A 37 15.01 -8.93 10.67
CA LEU A 37 15.53 -7.59 10.95
C LEU A 37 16.41 -7.58 12.20
N SER A 38 17.25 -6.56 12.30
CA SER A 38 17.94 -6.15 13.51
C SER A 38 17.19 -4.99 14.12
N ILE A 39 16.40 -5.26 15.17
CA ILE A 39 15.45 -4.29 15.73
C ILE A 39 15.98 -3.82 17.10
N PRO A 40 16.38 -2.54 17.22
CA PRO A 40 16.74 -1.97 18.51
C PRO A 40 15.51 -1.87 19.41
N GLY A 41 15.65 -2.35 20.64
CA GLY A 41 14.59 -2.38 21.63
C GLY A 41 15.08 -1.98 23.02
N SER A 42 14.15 -1.53 23.85
CA SER A 42 14.40 -1.14 25.24
C SER A 42 13.72 -2.09 26.23
N HIS A 43 14.46 -2.49 27.24
CA HIS A 43 13.96 -3.24 28.39
C HIS A 43 13.35 -2.28 29.42
N ASP A 44 12.20 -2.65 30.02
CA ASP A 44 11.47 -1.80 30.98
C ASP A 44 11.36 -0.33 30.51
N SER A 45 10.87 -0.17 29.28
CA SER A 45 10.92 1.08 28.52
C SER A 45 10.35 2.29 29.24
N GLY A 46 9.35 2.09 30.12
CA GLY A 46 8.67 3.16 30.84
C GLY A 46 9.51 3.82 31.92
N THR A 47 10.61 3.19 32.39
CA THR A 47 11.42 3.70 33.51
C THR A 47 12.13 5.01 33.18
N GLY A 48 12.37 5.29 31.90
CA GLY A 48 12.92 6.55 31.43
C GLY A 48 12.02 7.78 31.69
N ASN A 49 10.71 7.56 31.83
CA ASN A 49 9.78 8.63 32.23
C ASN A 49 9.90 9.03 33.72
N GLY A 50 10.76 8.35 34.48
CA GLY A 50 10.94 8.56 35.90
C GLY A 50 9.82 7.94 36.74
N PHE A 51 9.87 8.26 38.03
CA PHE A 51 8.98 7.67 39.01
C PHE A 51 8.20 8.77 39.74
N PRO A 52 6.99 8.49 40.27
CA PRO A 52 6.17 9.51 40.93
C PRO A 52 6.91 10.24 42.06
N GLY A 53 6.86 11.56 42.05
CA GLY A 53 7.56 12.42 43.00
C GLY A 53 6.97 12.37 44.41
N ILE A 54 7.70 12.95 45.35
CA ILE A 54 7.71 12.67 46.81
C ILE A 54 6.79 13.53 47.66
N SER A 55 5.87 14.28 47.20
CA SER A 55 5.10 15.01 48.24
C SER A 55 4.28 14.08 49.17
N THR A 56 4.07 12.83 48.76
CA THR A 56 3.37 11.79 49.52
C THR A 56 3.88 10.35 49.28
N SER A 57 4.91 10.12 48.44
CA SER A 57 5.38 8.78 48.10
C SER A 57 6.91 8.68 48.07
N ILE A 58 7.43 7.58 48.57
CA ILE A 58 8.85 7.23 48.57
C ILE A 58 9.35 6.73 47.22
N TYR A 59 8.46 6.60 46.22
CA TYR A 59 8.77 5.90 44.97
C TYR A 59 9.82 6.62 44.09
N GLY A 60 9.88 7.96 44.10
CA GLY A 60 10.85 8.68 43.26
C GLY A 60 12.30 8.25 43.50
N PRO A 61 12.90 8.57 44.67
CA PRO A 61 14.30 8.20 44.99
C PRO A 61 14.52 6.69 45.08
N PHE A 62 13.51 5.92 45.47
CA PHE A 62 13.60 4.47 45.54
C PHE A 62 13.62 3.87 44.13
N GLY A 63 12.75 4.35 43.26
CA GLY A 63 12.73 3.95 41.84
C GLY A 63 14.03 4.32 41.13
N ASP A 64 14.54 5.54 41.33
CA ASP A 64 15.81 5.98 40.77
C ASP A 64 16.98 5.11 41.19
N LYS A 65 16.95 4.57 42.42
CA LYS A 65 18.02 3.73 42.97
C LYS A 65 17.92 2.27 42.57
N TYR A 66 16.72 1.72 42.45
CA TYR A 66 16.51 0.28 42.34
C TYR A 66 15.82 -0.18 41.07
N ALA A 67 15.15 0.68 40.33
CA ALA A 67 14.28 0.31 39.22
C ALA A 67 14.58 0.98 37.87
N ARG A 68 15.50 1.96 37.83
CA ARG A 68 15.80 2.70 36.59
C ARG A 68 16.66 1.88 35.66
N THR A 69 16.12 1.54 34.49
CA THR A 69 16.80 0.84 33.38
C THR A 69 16.96 1.72 32.15
N GLN A 70 16.25 2.84 32.06
CA GLN A 70 16.31 3.80 30.96
C GLN A 70 16.44 5.24 31.50
N GLU A 71 17.17 6.10 30.79
CA GLU A 71 17.21 7.55 31.07
C GLU A 71 16.34 8.37 30.12
N LYS A 72 16.21 7.90 28.88
CA LYS A 72 15.39 8.54 27.87
C LYS A 72 13.94 8.18 28.07
N SER A 73 13.05 9.18 28.01
CA SER A 73 11.60 8.97 28.04
C SER A 73 11.18 8.05 26.90
N PHE A 74 10.01 7.45 27.02
CA PHE A 74 9.48 6.54 26.02
C PHE A 74 9.40 7.17 24.61
N GLU A 75 9.03 8.46 24.54
CA GLU A 75 9.01 9.21 23.29
C GLU A 75 10.42 9.46 22.74
N GLU A 76 11.38 9.89 23.57
CA GLU A 76 12.77 10.08 23.14
C GLU A 76 13.40 8.77 22.64
N GLN A 77 13.06 7.62 23.23
CA GLN A 77 13.52 6.32 22.75
C GLN A 77 13.06 6.05 21.30
N TRP A 78 11.79 6.35 21.00
CA TRP A 78 11.28 6.28 19.63
C TRP A 78 12.06 7.21 18.69
N ASP A 79 12.24 8.46 19.08
CA ASP A 79 12.93 9.48 18.26
C ASP A 79 14.41 9.11 17.99
N MET A 80 14.99 8.27 18.85
CA MET A 80 16.35 7.73 18.69
C MET A 80 16.42 6.45 17.83
N GLY A 81 15.30 5.94 17.33
CA GLY A 81 15.25 4.79 16.43
C GLY A 81 14.89 3.47 17.09
N VAL A 82 14.54 3.44 18.37
CA VAL A 82 14.00 2.24 19.04
C VAL A 82 12.63 1.90 18.47
N ARG A 83 12.39 0.63 18.15
CA ARG A 83 11.14 0.13 17.57
C ARG A 83 10.58 -1.11 18.28
N ALA A 84 11.26 -1.63 19.28
CA ALA A 84 10.72 -2.66 20.17
C ALA A 84 10.76 -2.15 21.61
N PHE A 85 9.66 -2.32 22.36
CA PHE A 85 9.50 -1.74 23.68
C PHE A 85 8.97 -2.80 24.66
N ASP A 86 9.67 -3.02 25.78
CA ASP A 86 9.19 -3.85 26.87
C ASP A 86 8.33 -2.97 27.80
N LEU A 87 7.01 -3.13 27.67
CA LEU A 87 6.02 -2.45 28.50
C LEU A 87 5.35 -3.42 29.46
N ARG A 88 5.29 -3.02 30.73
CA ARG A 88 4.75 -3.84 31.82
C ARG A 88 3.54 -3.17 32.47
N PRO A 89 2.33 -3.39 31.93
CA PRO A 89 1.12 -2.79 32.49
C PRO A 89 0.78 -3.37 33.86
N ALA A 90 0.41 -2.46 34.78
CA ALA A 90 -0.19 -2.72 36.09
C ALA A 90 -1.59 -2.12 36.11
N ILE A 91 -2.59 -2.91 36.51
CA ILE A 91 -3.99 -2.50 36.54
C ILE A 91 -4.29 -1.72 37.78
N LYS A 92 -4.71 -0.47 37.63
CA LYS A 92 -5.24 0.39 38.67
C LYS A 92 -6.77 0.46 38.55
N ASP A 93 -7.42 1.02 39.54
CA ASP A 93 -8.90 1.07 39.63
C ASP A 93 -9.52 1.66 38.36
N ASP A 94 -8.99 2.76 37.84
CA ASP A 94 -9.53 3.53 36.73
C ASP A 94 -8.57 3.72 35.53
N TYR A 95 -7.32 3.21 35.61
CA TYR A 95 -6.33 3.32 34.54
C TYR A 95 -5.34 2.16 34.55
N ILE A 96 -4.53 2.08 33.49
CA ILE A 96 -3.42 1.14 33.37
C ILE A 96 -2.13 1.94 33.48
N ASN A 97 -1.26 1.59 34.43
CA ASN A 97 0.06 2.20 34.56
C ASN A 97 1.13 1.32 33.93
N VAL A 98 2.28 1.90 33.58
CA VAL A 98 3.49 1.14 33.25
C VAL A 98 4.35 1.06 34.51
N ASN A 99 4.69 -0.17 34.91
CA ASN A 99 5.46 -0.41 36.14
C ASN A 99 6.77 -1.16 35.84
N HIS A 100 7.74 -1.10 36.74
CA HIS A 100 8.82 -2.04 36.89
C HIS A 100 8.58 -2.85 38.19
N GLY A 101 8.01 -4.04 38.08
CA GLY A 101 7.47 -4.81 39.19
C GLY A 101 6.46 -3.98 40.00
N ILE A 102 6.69 -3.82 41.31
CA ILE A 102 5.85 -2.98 42.19
C ILE A 102 6.02 -1.48 41.94
N MET A 103 7.09 -1.05 41.27
CA MET A 103 7.45 0.36 41.14
C MET A 103 6.67 1.02 39.99
N PRO A 104 5.75 1.96 40.26
CA PRO A 104 5.05 2.70 39.22
C PRO A 104 5.99 3.71 38.56
N THR A 105 5.91 3.83 37.24
CA THR A 105 6.54 4.92 36.49
C THR A 105 5.58 6.09 36.28
N ASN A 106 6.10 7.23 35.82
CA ASN A 106 5.27 8.38 35.41
C ASN A 106 4.59 8.20 34.04
N LEU A 107 4.60 6.98 33.48
CA LEU A 107 4.00 6.67 32.20
C LEU A 107 2.73 5.82 32.36
N ARG A 108 1.62 6.29 31.83
CA ARG A 108 0.41 5.48 31.69
C ARG A 108 0.52 4.61 30.43
N PHE A 109 -0.05 3.42 30.49
CA PHE A 109 0.01 2.49 29.37
C PHE A 109 -0.78 2.99 28.16
N ASP A 110 -2.00 3.51 28.36
CA ASP A 110 -2.80 4.11 27.31
C ASP A 110 -2.08 5.30 26.64
N THR A 111 -1.44 6.16 27.43
CA THR A 111 -0.65 7.29 26.90
C THR A 111 0.51 6.80 26.03
N ALA A 112 1.21 5.74 26.43
CA ALA A 112 2.28 5.15 25.63
C ALA A 112 1.78 4.64 24.28
N ILE A 113 0.64 3.94 24.26
CA ILE A 113 0.08 3.39 23.03
C ILE A 113 -0.44 4.49 22.09
N TYR A 114 -1.10 5.52 22.64
CA TYR A 114 -1.53 6.67 21.85
C TYR A 114 -0.34 7.49 21.31
N MET A 115 0.73 7.63 22.07
CA MET A 115 1.96 8.27 21.57
C MET A 115 2.52 7.50 20.37
N LEU A 116 2.60 6.15 20.45
CA LEU A 116 3.04 5.33 19.30
C LEU A 116 2.10 5.47 18.09
N ARG A 117 0.79 5.45 18.31
CA ARG A 117 -0.19 5.72 17.24
C ARG A 117 0.08 7.06 16.55
N ASP A 118 0.30 8.11 17.32
CA ASP A 118 0.51 9.46 16.78
C ASP A 118 1.86 9.54 16.03
N LYS A 119 2.92 8.92 16.56
CA LYS A 119 4.22 8.81 15.88
C LYS A 119 4.10 8.01 14.57
N LEU A 120 3.34 6.92 14.55
CA LEU A 120 3.10 6.13 13.34
C LEU A 120 2.25 6.88 12.32
N ARG A 121 1.29 7.68 12.77
CA ARG A 121 0.53 8.56 11.89
C ARG A 121 1.41 9.62 11.20
N GLU A 122 2.39 10.15 11.93
CA GLU A 122 3.38 11.10 11.38
C GLU A 122 4.43 10.41 10.51
N ASN A 123 4.76 9.15 10.82
CA ASN A 123 5.81 8.36 10.19
C ASN A 123 5.29 6.97 9.76
N PRO A 124 4.43 6.89 8.76
CA PRO A 124 3.74 5.65 8.38
C PRO A 124 4.64 4.59 7.74
N SER A 125 5.90 4.92 7.43
CA SER A 125 6.91 3.94 7.03
C SER A 125 7.38 3.05 8.18
N GLU A 126 7.19 3.52 9.42
CA GLU A 126 7.67 2.88 10.63
C GLU A 126 6.63 1.90 11.19
N PHE A 127 7.06 1.09 12.16
CA PHE A 127 6.19 0.24 12.97
C PHE A 127 6.77 0.08 14.39
N ALA A 128 5.94 -0.41 15.32
CA ALA A 128 6.36 -0.71 16.68
C ALA A 128 6.06 -2.16 17.05
N ILE A 129 6.92 -2.76 17.87
CA ILE A 129 6.69 -4.06 18.52
C ILE A 129 6.65 -3.84 20.03
N ILE A 130 5.60 -4.29 20.68
CA ILE A 130 5.45 -4.21 22.12
C ILE A 130 5.61 -5.61 22.71
N HIS A 131 6.69 -5.80 23.48
CA HIS A 131 6.81 -6.93 24.39
C HIS A 131 5.97 -6.64 25.62
N LEU A 132 4.91 -7.40 25.85
CA LEU A 132 3.93 -7.15 26.89
C LEU A 132 4.08 -8.16 28.02
N LEU A 133 4.38 -7.67 29.22
CA LEU A 133 4.49 -8.48 30.45
C LEU A 133 3.63 -7.86 31.55
N HIS A 134 2.70 -8.63 32.11
CA HIS A 134 1.85 -8.18 33.21
C HIS A 134 2.65 -7.90 34.49
N ALA A 135 2.66 -6.67 34.95
CA ALA A 135 3.27 -6.28 36.23
C ALA A 135 2.25 -6.47 37.40
N SER A 136 1.86 -7.75 37.62
CA SER A 136 0.79 -8.10 38.58
C SER A 136 1.07 -7.67 40.02
N ASP A 137 2.34 -7.60 40.44
CA ASP A 137 2.73 -7.13 41.75
C ASP A 137 2.42 -5.62 41.96
N GLY A 138 2.23 -4.91 40.88
CA GLY A 138 1.84 -3.50 40.89
C GLY A 138 0.34 -3.24 40.82
N ASP A 139 -0.48 -4.29 40.65
CA ASP A 139 -1.92 -4.19 40.51
C ASP A 139 -2.63 -3.82 41.82
N ASN A 140 -3.80 -3.22 41.70
CA ASN A 140 -4.84 -3.25 42.71
C ASN A 140 -6.15 -3.91 42.22
N ASN A 141 -6.20 -4.30 40.97
CA ASN A 141 -7.31 -5.05 40.34
C ASN A 141 -6.83 -6.04 39.25
N SER A 142 -6.04 -7.03 39.63
CA SER A 142 -5.47 -8.02 38.70
C SER A 142 -6.50 -8.78 37.84
N SER A 143 -7.72 -8.98 38.38
CA SER A 143 -8.78 -9.71 37.64
C SER A 143 -9.27 -8.98 36.40
N ALA A 144 -9.08 -7.66 36.32
CA ALA A 144 -9.49 -6.83 35.19
C ALA A 144 -8.44 -6.74 34.08
N TYR A 145 -7.29 -7.41 34.18
CA TYR A 145 -6.17 -7.25 33.24
C TYR A 145 -6.57 -7.47 31.77
N GLY A 146 -7.14 -8.64 31.47
CA GLY A 146 -7.55 -8.97 30.11
C GLY A 146 -8.65 -8.07 29.57
N GLU A 147 -9.68 -7.79 30.40
CA GLU A 147 -10.80 -6.93 30.02
C GLU A 147 -10.34 -5.51 29.67
N ARG A 148 -9.49 -4.91 30.52
CA ARG A 148 -8.98 -3.54 30.32
C ARG A 148 -8.10 -3.41 29.08
N LEU A 149 -7.27 -4.42 28.79
CA LEU A 149 -6.47 -4.42 27.55
C LEU A 149 -7.36 -4.54 26.32
N LEU A 150 -8.34 -5.45 26.31
CA LEU A 150 -9.27 -5.61 25.20
C LEU A 150 -10.12 -4.36 24.97
N GLU A 151 -10.57 -3.69 26.04
CA GLU A 151 -11.28 -2.41 25.95
C GLU A 151 -10.41 -1.34 25.27
N LEU A 152 -9.15 -1.20 25.68
CA LEU A 152 -8.23 -0.25 25.07
C LEU A 152 -7.98 -0.57 23.59
N PHE A 153 -7.64 -1.82 23.29
CA PHE A 153 -7.29 -2.24 21.93
C PHE A 153 -8.48 -2.25 20.97
N GLY A 154 -9.70 -2.36 21.49
CA GLY A 154 -10.93 -2.32 20.71
C GLY A 154 -11.45 -0.92 20.38
N ARG A 155 -10.78 0.15 20.85
CA ARG A 155 -11.21 1.54 20.56
C ARG A 155 -11.10 1.85 19.07
N ASP A 156 -12.09 2.53 18.54
CA ASP A 156 -12.19 2.84 17.10
C ASP A 156 -11.00 3.64 16.56
N ASP A 157 -10.43 4.51 17.37
CA ASP A 157 -9.29 5.35 17.02
C ASP A 157 -7.92 4.66 17.19
N LEU A 158 -7.89 3.40 17.64
CA LEU A 158 -6.67 2.63 17.87
C LEU A 158 -6.62 1.29 17.12
N LYS A 159 -7.75 0.59 17.02
CA LYS A 159 -7.81 -0.78 16.50
C LYS A 159 -7.17 -0.96 15.11
N ASP A 160 -7.29 0.06 14.25
CA ASP A 160 -6.76 0.03 12.89
C ASP A 160 -5.22 0.17 12.82
N TYR A 161 -4.59 0.60 13.93
CA TYR A 161 -3.13 0.60 14.09
C TYR A 161 -2.57 -0.71 14.62
N LEU A 162 -3.41 -1.67 14.98
CA LEU A 162 -2.99 -2.94 15.54
C LEU A 162 -2.94 -4.02 14.48
N VAL A 163 -1.99 -4.94 14.60
CA VAL A 163 -1.82 -6.05 13.65
C VAL A 163 -1.74 -7.37 14.39
N ASP A 164 -2.40 -8.40 13.84
CA ASP A 164 -2.31 -9.76 14.34
C ASP A 164 -0.99 -10.42 13.90
N PHE A 165 -0.42 -11.20 14.81
CA PHE A 165 0.80 -11.93 14.53
C PHE A 165 0.57 -13.04 13.51
N LYS A 166 1.43 -13.10 12.52
CA LYS A 166 1.69 -14.28 11.70
C LYS A 166 3.20 -14.46 11.50
N PRO A 167 3.72 -15.69 11.35
CA PRO A 167 5.15 -15.94 11.21
C PRO A 167 5.81 -15.15 10.08
N THR A 168 5.06 -14.94 8.99
CA THR A 168 5.49 -14.34 7.72
C THR A 168 5.23 -12.84 7.63
N LEU A 169 5.03 -12.13 8.74
CA LEU A 169 4.85 -10.66 8.68
C LEU A 169 6.00 -10.01 7.93
N THR A 170 5.65 -9.23 6.92
CA THR A 170 6.60 -8.43 6.13
C THR A 170 6.67 -7.00 6.66
N VAL A 171 7.72 -6.28 6.26
CA VAL A 171 7.86 -4.85 6.55
C VAL A 171 6.63 -4.08 6.02
N LYS A 172 6.17 -4.38 4.79
CA LYS A 172 4.98 -3.75 4.21
C LYS A 172 3.74 -3.90 5.10
N GLU A 173 3.49 -5.11 5.60
CA GLU A 173 2.31 -5.39 6.44
C GLU A 173 2.39 -4.75 7.82
N MET A 174 3.60 -4.45 8.29
CA MET A 174 3.83 -3.80 9.58
C MET A 174 3.83 -2.27 9.50
N ARG A 175 4.04 -1.67 8.32
CA ARG A 175 4.09 -0.21 8.19
C ARG A 175 2.83 0.45 8.77
N GLY A 176 3.04 1.45 9.63
CA GLY A 176 1.98 2.16 10.35
C GLY A 176 1.30 1.37 11.47
N LYS A 177 1.81 0.17 11.84
CA LYS A 177 1.14 -0.73 12.78
C LYS A 177 1.95 -0.96 14.07
N ILE A 178 1.24 -1.42 15.10
CA ILE A 178 1.77 -1.85 16.39
C ILE A 178 1.49 -3.35 16.53
N LEU A 179 2.53 -4.14 16.73
CA LEU A 179 2.42 -5.57 17.04
C LEU A 179 2.62 -5.80 18.54
N PHE A 180 1.61 -6.34 19.20
CA PHE A 180 1.73 -6.80 20.59
C PHE A 180 2.18 -8.26 20.64
N LEU A 181 3.20 -8.54 21.42
CA LEU A 181 3.66 -9.90 21.73
C LEU A 181 3.66 -10.06 23.26
N SER A 182 2.68 -10.79 23.79
CA SER A 182 2.43 -10.90 25.22
C SER A 182 3.07 -12.15 25.83
N ARG A 183 3.70 -12.01 26.99
CA ARG A 183 4.12 -13.15 27.82
C ARG A 183 2.97 -13.80 28.58
N ASN A 184 1.87 -13.08 28.75
CA ASN A 184 0.66 -13.54 29.42
C ASN A 184 -0.45 -13.76 28.39
N GLU A 185 -1.06 -14.93 28.39
CA GLU A 185 -2.28 -15.20 27.64
C GLU A 185 -3.47 -14.57 28.38
N TYR A 186 -3.80 -13.31 28.04
CA TYR A 186 -4.77 -12.48 28.76
C TYR A 186 -6.20 -12.60 28.19
N ALA A 187 -6.38 -13.32 27.10
CA ALA A 187 -7.68 -13.56 26.46
C ALA A 187 -7.60 -14.82 25.58
N ASP A 188 -8.74 -15.41 25.25
CA ASP A 188 -8.83 -16.53 24.29
C ASP A 188 -8.29 -16.16 22.89
N LYS A 189 -8.43 -14.88 22.53
CA LYS A 189 -7.90 -14.30 21.30
C LYS A 189 -7.23 -12.98 21.63
N PRO A 190 -5.98 -13.01 22.10
CA PRO A 190 -5.24 -11.78 22.36
C PRO A 190 -4.95 -11.05 21.03
N VAL A 191 -4.97 -9.73 21.09
CA VAL A 191 -4.55 -8.89 19.95
C VAL A 191 -3.04 -9.10 19.72
N GLY A 192 -2.63 -9.25 18.47
CA GLY A 192 -1.26 -9.54 18.10
C GLY A 192 -0.93 -11.03 18.26
N GLY A 193 -0.04 -11.35 19.18
CA GLY A 193 0.38 -12.71 19.48
C GLY A 193 0.84 -12.88 20.92
N PHE A 194 1.08 -14.11 21.33
CA PHE A 194 1.59 -14.41 22.67
C PHE A 194 2.70 -15.46 22.64
N PHE A 195 3.56 -15.38 23.66
CA PHE A 195 4.64 -16.33 23.84
C PHE A 195 4.15 -17.58 24.56
N ARG A 196 4.52 -18.75 24.04
CA ARG A 196 4.30 -20.03 24.69
C ARG A 196 5.66 -20.67 25.00
N ASN A 197 5.75 -21.29 26.18
CA ASN A 197 6.98 -21.92 26.68
C ASN A 197 8.15 -20.93 26.80
N TRP A 198 7.89 -19.74 27.31
CA TRP A 198 8.95 -18.80 27.67
C TRP A 198 9.80 -19.37 28.83
N THR A 199 11.10 -19.35 28.66
CA THR A 199 12.05 -19.80 29.68
C THR A 199 13.05 -18.68 29.94
N GLY A 200 13.03 -18.11 31.15
CA GLY A 200 14.07 -17.19 31.63
C GLY A 200 15.27 -17.93 32.19
N GLN A 201 16.36 -17.22 32.50
CA GLN A 201 17.51 -17.73 33.27
C GLN A 201 18.16 -19.00 32.73
N VAL A 202 18.28 -19.15 31.39
CA VAL A 202 18.87 -20.33 30.78
C VAL A 202 20.01 -19.98 29.84
N ASP A 203 21.04 -20.82 29.86
CA ASP A 203 22.12 -20.76 28.92
C ASP A 203 21.62 -21.08 27.52
N TRP A 204 22.10 -20.35 26.55
CA TRP A 204 21.84 -20.65 25.15
C TRP A 204 22.55 -21.93 24.70
N ASN A 205 21.83 -22.83 24.06
CA ASN A 205 22.37 -24.11 23.56
C ASN A 205 21.85 -24.48 22.17
N ASN A 206 21.48 -23.50 21.33
CA ASN A 206 20.93 -23.70 19.98
C ASN A 206 19.58 -24.44 19.90
N GLN A 207 18.86 -24.56 20.99
CA GLN A 207 17.53 -25.18 20.98
C GLN A 207 16.43 -24.15 20.89
N ILE A 208 15.31 -24.57 20.31
CA ILE A 208 14.06 -23.77 20.34
C ILE A 208 13.63 -23.63 21.78
N ARG A 209 13.45 -22.41 22.25
CA ARG A 209 13.05 -22.12 23.63
C ARG A 209 11.55 -21.98 23.80
N GLY A 210 10.83 -21.61 22.71
CA GLY A 210 9.40 -21.42 22.74
C GLY A 210 8.80 -21.21 21.37
N GLN A 211 7.61 -20.67 21.39
CA GLN A 211 6.83 -20.34 20.21
C GLN A 211 6.18 -18.97 20.39
N ILE A 212 5.92 -18.29 19.26
CA ILE A 212 4.97 -17.18 19.20
C ILE A 212 3.71 -17.74 18.54
N VAL A 213 2.56 -17.51 19.15
CA VAL A 213 1.25 -17.98 18.70
C VAL A 213 0.41 -16.75 18.34
N GLY A 214 -0.12 -16.72 17.13
CA GLY A 214 -1.04 -15.68 16.66
C GLY A 214 -2.51 -16.04 16.88
N ALA A 215 -3.38 -15.04 16.77
CA ALA A 215 -4.84 -15.17 16.97
C ALA A 215 -5.50 -16.22 16.05
N ALA A 216 -4.96 -16.43 14.85
CA ALA A 216 -5.42 -17.45 13.90
C ALA A 216 -4.86 -18.85 14.17
N GLY A 217 -4.19 -19.07 15.32
CA GLY A 217 -3.52 -20.34 15.65
C GLY A 217 -2.23 -20.58 14.86
N THR A 218 -1.73 -19.59 14.12
CA THR A 218 -0.44 -19.64 13.44
C THR A 218 0.69 -19.61 14.46
N THR A 219 1.77 -20.37 14.24
CA THR A 219 2.89 -20.46 15.18
C THR A 219 4.22 -20.23 14.49
N ALA A 220 5.12 -19.50 15.16
CA ALA A 220 6.52 -19.36 14.78
C ALA A 220 7.43 -19.95 15.86
N LYS A 221 8.58 -20.50 15.43
CA LYS A 221 9.65 -20.88 16.34
C LYS A 221 10.25 -19.64 16.97
N LEU A 222 10.43 -19.69 18.30
CA LEU A 222 11.07 -18.61 19.07
C LEU A 222 12.39 -19.12 19.66
N TYR A 223 13.47 -18.43 19.35
CA TYR A 223 14.74 -18.56 20.04
C TYR A 223 14.92 -17.32 20.91
N MET A 224 15.21 -17.51 22.19
CA MET A 224 15.38 -16.42 23.13
C MET A 224 16.51 -16.64 24.10
N GLN A 225 17.12 -15.55 24.53
CA GLN A 225 18.05 -15.46 25.63
C GLN A 225 17.52 -14.40 26.60
N ASP A 226 17.26 -14.80 27.83
CA ASP A 226 16.73 -13.97 28.90
C ASP A 226 17.42 -14.32 30.24
N TYR A 227 18.76 -14.21 30.26
CA TYR A 227 19.58 -14.39 31.44
C TYR A 227 19.77 -13.06 32.15
N ALA A 228 19.07 -12.86 33.28
CA ALA A 228 18.93 -11.54 33.90
C ALA A 228 19.87 -11.31 35.10
N GLU A 229 20.36 -12.36 35.78
CA GLU A 229 21.13 -12.23 37.03
C GLU A 229 22.62 -12.39 36.77
N THR A 230 23.36 -11.27 36.84
CA THR A 230 24.81 -11.25 36.57
C THR A 230 25.63 -10.76 37.76
N HIS A 231 25.08 -10.76 38.97
CA HIS A 231 25.72 -10.26 40.17
C HIS A 231 26.64 -11.28 40.86
N THR A 232 26.68 -12.51 40.41
CA THR A 232 27.60 -13.55 40.91
C THR A 232 28.86 -13.59 40.06
N GLU A 233 29.98 -14.10 40.65
CA GLU A 233 31.27 -14.23 39.96
C GLU A 233 31.12 -15.00 38.65
N GLY A 234 31.66 -14.46 37.56
CA GLY A 234 31.60 -15.05 36.22
C GLY A 234 30.28 -14.96 35.49
N ALA A 235 29.19 -14.55 36.13
CA ALA A 235 27.86 -14.53 35.52
C ALA A 235 27.76 -13.47 34.41
N LEU A 236 28.47 -12.34 34.54
CA LEU A 236 28.50 -11.29 33.49
C LEU A 236 29.21 -11.80 32.22
N ASP A 237 30.34 -12.53 32.37
CA ASP A 237 31.02 -13.14 31.23
C ASP A 237 30.16 -14.19 30.54
N LEU A 238 29.43 -14.98 31.33
CA LEU A 238 28.46 -15.96 30.81
C LEU A 238 27.35 -15.23 30.03
N LYS A 239 26.80 -14.13 30.56
CA LYS A 239 25.79 -13.29 29.88
C LYS A 239 26.31 -12.80 28.54
N VAL A 240 27.51 -12.20 28.50
CA VAL A 240 28.13 -11.75 27.26
C VAL A 240 28.34 -12.91 26.28
N GLY A 241 28.79 -14.06 26.78
CA GLY A 241 28.94 -15.28 26.00
C GLY A 241 27.63 -15.77 25.36
N THR A 242 26.54 -15.79 26.15
CA THR A 242 25.22 -16.20 25.65
C THR A 242 24.62 -15.21 24.66
N ILE A 243 24.84 -13.90 24.84
CA ILE A 243 24.46 -12.87 23.85
C ILE A 243 25.17 -13.14 22.52
N ARG A 244 26.50 -13.36 22.52
CA ARG A 244 27.28 -13.63 21.31
C ARG A 244 26.84 -14.93 20.63
N GLN A 245 26.59 -16.00 21.38
CA GLN A 245 26.07 -17.25 20.83
C GLN A 245 24.70 -17.05 20.14
N MET A 246 23.84 -16.23 20.71
CA MET A 246 22.55 -15.90 20.09
C MET A 246 22.75 -15.08 18.80
N LEU A 247 23.70 -14.14 18.76
CA LEU A 247 24.06 -13.41 17.56
C LEU A 247 24.63 -14.33 16.48
N ASP A 248 25.53 -15.26 16.84
CA ASP A 248 26.07 -16.29 15.92
C ASP A 248 24.97 -17.16 15.32
N PHE A 249 23.94 -17.48 16.09
CA PHE A 249 22.78 -18.19 15.61
C PHE A 249 21.92 -17.32 14.70
N SER A 250 21.54 -16.15 15.15
CA SER A 250 20.59 -15.26 14.47
C SER A 250 21.14 -14.78 13.12
N THR A 251 22.37 -14.33 13.05
CA THR A 251 22.98 -13.78 11.82
C THR A 251 23.10 -14.80 10.69
N LYS A 252 23.11 -16.10 11.00
CA LYS A 252 23.09 -17.18 10.01
C LYS A 252 21.70 -17.55 9.50
N HIS A 253 20.66 -17.16 10.23
CA HIS A 253 19.25 -17.49 9.91
C HIS A 253 18.58 -16.38 9.07
N VAL A 254 19.17 -16.04 7.94
CA VAL A 254 18.55 -15.19 6.92
C VAL A 254 17.51 -16.02 6.18
N THR A 255 16.32 -16.16 6.74
CA THR A 255 15.25 -16.97 6.12
C THR A 255 14.59 -16.21 4.98
N ARG A 256 14.62 -16.79 3.80
CA ARG A 256 13.96 -16.27 2.59
C ARG A 256 12.70 -17.06 2.20
N THR A 257 12.34 -18.07 2.98
CA THR A 257 11.19 -18.95 2.69
C THR A 257 10.29 -19.06 3.91
N ALA A 258 9.00 -19.06 3.70
CA ALA A 258 7.98 -19.12 4.75
C ALA A 258 8.08 -20.39 5.64
N SER A 259 8.69 -21.46 5.16
CA SER A 259 8.78 -22.74 5.87
C SER A 259 9.81 -22.78 7.01
N ASN A 260 10.76 -21.83 7.06
CA ASN A 260 11.88 -21.82 7.99
C ASN A 260 12.00 -20.56 8.85
N ILE A 261 10.89 -19.87 9.08
CA ILE A 261 10.89 -18.63 9.85
C ILE A 261 11.16 -18.89 11.32
N VAL A 262 12.13 -18.13 11.85
CA VAL A 262 12.53 -18.13 13.25
C VAL A 262 12.49 -16.69 13.75
N TRP A 263 11.87 -16.46 14.88
CA TRP A 263 11.91 -15.20 15.61
C TRP A 263 12.97 -15.29 16.70
N VAL A 264 13.73 -14.22 16.89
CA VAL A 264 14.82 -14.17 17.87
C VAL A 264 14.59 -12.99 18.82
N TYR A 265 14.64 -13.29 20.12
CA TYR A 265 14.68 -12.32 21.21
C TYR A 265 15.98 -12.50 21.99
N ASN A 266 16.76 -11.42 22.09
CA ASN A 266 18.01 -11.42 22.83
C ASN A 266 18.01 -10.24 23.82
N PHE A 267 17.82 -10.56 25.09
CA PHE A 267 17.86 -9.57 26.16
C PHE A 267 19.31 -9.23 26.48
N ALA A 268 19.76 -8.04 26.14
CA ALA A 268 21.03 -7.49 26.59
C ALA A 268 20.94 -7.01 28.04
N SER A 269 19.73 -6.73 28.53
CA SER A 269 19.44 -6.32 29.88
C SER A 269 19.76 -7.38 30.92
N ALA A 270 20.31 -6.98 32.05
CA ALA A 270 20.56 -7.75 33.26
C ALA A 270 21.01 -6.81 34.39
N TYR A 271 21.24 -7.35 35.59
CA TYR A 271 21.77 -6.57 36.68
C TYR A 271 23.01 -7.23 37.31
N SER A 272 24.12 -6.51 37.37
CA SER A 272 25.40 -6.99 37.91
C SER A 272 25.65 -6.61 39.37
N LYS A 273 24.86 -5.72 39.90
CA LYS A 273 25.02 -5.21 41.28
C LYS A 273 23.70 -5.24 42.02
N VAL A 274 23.77 -5.68 43.27
CA VAL A 274 22.63 -5.74 44.19
C VAL A 274 22.93 -4.93 45.45
N SER A 275 21.89 -4.45 46.11
CA SER A 275 21.98 -3.81 47.41
C SER A 275 21.08 -4.53 48.38
N ARG A 276 21.51 -4.68 49.64
CA ARG A 276 20.67 -5.22 50.71
C ARG A 276 19.75 -4.12 51.27
N LEU A 277 18.47 -4.41 51.28
CA LEU A 277 17.45 -3.58 51.90
C LEU A 277 17.13 -4.17 53.28
N TYR A 278 17.52 -3.45 54.34
CA TYR A 278 17.11 -3.76 55.71
C TYR A 278 15.87 -2.96 56.05
N ILE A 279 14.71 -3.63 56.12
CA ILE A 279 13.54 -3.04 56.78
C ILE A 279 13.48 -3.68 58.17
N PRO A 280 13.60 -2.91 59.24
CA PRO A 280 13.52 -3.47 60.57
C PRO A 280 12.24 -4.30 60.74
N PHE A 281 12.41 -5.55 61.12
CA PHE A 281 11.37 -6.55 61.41
C PHE A 281 10.72 -7.29 60.20
N VAL A 282 11.14 -7.09 58.94
CA VAL A 282 10.43 -7.74 57.86
C VAL A 282 11.29 -8.49 56.86
N VAL A 283 12.42 -7.97 56.34
CA VAL A 283 13.15 -8.69 55.26
C VAL A 283 14.62 -8.21 55.14
N ASP A 284 15.53 -9.18 54.94
CA ASP A 284 16.88 -8.99 54.44
C ASP A 284 16.86 -9.44 52.93
N GLU A 285 16.48 -8.56 52.05
CA GLU A 285 16.35 -8.85 50.63
C GLU A 285 17.46 -8.19 49.84
N GLN A 286 18.04 -8.96 48.85
CA GLN A 286 18.91 -8.39 47.83
C GLN A 286 18.07 -7.87 46.66
N LEU A 287 18.14 -6.56 46.46
CA LEU A 287 17.47 -5.90 45.32
C LEU A 287 18.47 -5.54 44.22
N SER A 288 18.11 -5.71 42.98
CA SER A 288 18.82 -5.13 41.83
C SER A 288 18.96 -3.62 42.01
N THR A 289 19.99 -3.03 41.44
CA THR A 289 20.22 -1.59 41.54
C THR A 289 20.33 -0.95 40.18
N SER A 290 19.96 0.31 40.05
CA SER A 290 20.16 1.07 38.81
C SER A 290 21.62 1.12 38.38
N ASP A 291 22.57 1.16 39.33
CA ASP A 291 23.99 0.98 39.04
C ASP A 291 24.34 -0.42 38.55
N GLY A 292 23.61 -1.43 38.99
CA GLY A 292 23.74 -2.80 38.46
C GLY A 292 23.28 -2.92 37.03
N TYR A 293 22.21 -2.24 36.65
CA TYR A 293 21.74 -2.16 35.25
C TYR A 293 22.72 -1.38 34.36
N ARG A 294 23.26 -0.22 34.85
CA ARG A 294 24.30 0.57 34.15
C ARG A 294 25.57 -0.23 33.91
N ASP A 295 26.05 -0.88 34.96
CA ASP A 295 27.25 -1.72 34.90
C ASP A 295 27.08 -2.86 33.90
N ASN A 296 26.00 -3.61 33.96
CA ASN A 296 25.68 -4.66 32.97
C ASN A 296 25.61 -4.09 31.55
N ALA A 297 24.89 -2.98 31.31
CA ALA A 297 24.77 -2.37 30.01
C ALA A 297 26.12 -1.96 29.41
N SER A 298 27.07 -1.50 30.23
CA SER A 298 28.40 -1.13 29.77
C SER A 298 29.18 -2.29 29.16
N TYR A 299 28.91 -3.53 29.56
CA TYR A 299 29.51 -4.74 28.99
C TYR A 299 28.69 -5.35 27.84
N THR A 300 27.37 -5.46 28.03
CA THR A 300 26.49 -6.16 27.08
C THR A 300 26.26 -5.36 25.81
N ASN A 301 26.03 -4.05 25.93
CA ASN A 301 25.90 -3.16 24.78
C ASN A 301 27.21 -3.11 23.97
N ALA A 302 28.35 -2.97 24.66
CA ALA A 302 29.67 -3.02 24.02
C ALA A 302 29.90 -4.34 23.29
N ALA A 303 29.55 -5.48 23.91
CA ALA A 303 29.72 -6.78 23.28
C ALA A 303 28.95 -6.95 21.99
N ILE A 304 27.72 -6.39 21.88
CA ILE A 304 26.93 -6.41 20.67
C ILE A 304 27.54 -5.48 19.60
N ILE A 305 27.91 -4.27 19.96
CA ILE A 305 28.54 -3.30 19.06
C ILE A 305 29.83 -3.91 18.46
N ASP A 306 30.70 -4.45 19.32
CA ASP A 306 31.97 -5.05 18.90
C ASP A 306 31.74 -6.26 18.00
N TYR A 307 30.72 -7.10 18.30
CA TYR A 307 30.34 -8.22 17.44
C TYR A 307 29.91 -7.75 16.05
N LEU A 308 29.08 -6.72 15.98
CA LEU A 308 28.58 -6.18 14.71
C LEU A 308 29.66 -5.46 13.91
N ALA A 309 30.65 -4.87 14.57
CA ALA A 309 31.79 -4.19 13.94
C ALA A 309 32.84 -5.17 13.38
N ASP A 310 32.91 -6.38 13.90
CA ASP A 310 33.89 -7.38 13.47
C ASP A 310 33.55 -7.94 12.08
N PRO A 311 34.41 -7.71 11.06
CA PRO A 311 34.14 -8.19 9.70
C PRO A 311 34.22 -9.72 9.55
N SER A 312 34.72 -10.45 10.54
CA SER A 312 34.78 -11.91 10.54
C SER A 312 33.40 -12.54 10.81
N HIS A 313 32.48 -11.80 11.41
CA HIS A 313 31.12 -12.26 11.65
C HIS A 313 30.24 -12.10 10.41
N THR A 314 29.35 -13.05 10.20
CA THR A 314 28.39 -13.01 9.09
C THR A 314 27.43 -11.83 9.26
N ALA A 315 27.29 -11.01 8.22
CA ALA A 315 26.26 -10.00 8.19
C ALA A 315 24.87 -10.66 8.09
N GLY A 316 23.99 -10.35 9.04
CA GLY A 316 22.67 -10.94 9.10
C GLY A 316 21.84 -10.38 10.27
N PRO A 317 20.57 -10.81 10.41
CA PRO A 317 19.66 -10.29 11.41
C PRO A 317 20.12 -10.61 12.84
N THR A 318 19.92 -9.67 13.75
CA THR A 318 20.11 -9.93 15.20
C THR A 318 18.81 -10.38 15.87
N GLY A 319 17.66 -10.23 15.19
CA GLY A 319 16.36 -10.28 15.84
C GLY A 319 16.11 -9.03 16.68
N ILE A 320 15.26 -9.16 17.68
CA ILE A 320 14.90 -8.10 18.60
C ILE A 320 15.89 -8.09 19.76
N ILE A 321 16.60 -7.00 19.94
CA ILE A 321 17.54 -6.77 21.05
C ILE A 321 16.86 -5.86 22.08
N LEU A 322 16.59 -6.35 23.29
CA LEU A 322 16.07 -5.54 24.37
C LEU A 322 17.21 -5.17 25.35
N ALA A 323 17.55 -3.87 25.40
CA ALA A 323 18.72 -3.38 26.12
C ALA A 323 18.35 -2.34 27.17
N ASP A 324 19.28 -2.15 28.12
CA ASP A 324 19.21 -1.09 29.11
C ASP A 324 19.96 0.17 28.62
N TYR A 325 19.52 1.35 29.09
CA TYR A 325 20.10 2.67 28.80
C TYR A 325 20.23 2.98 27.29
N VAL A 326 19.24 2.57 26.49
CA VAL A 326 19.23 2.89 25.07
C VAL A 326 19.19 4.40 24.84
N GLY A 327 19.90 4.85 23.80
CA GLY A 327 19.92 6.26 23.42
C GLY A 327 20.85 7.14 24.27
N VAL A 328 21.59 6.58 25.25
CA VAL A 328 22.62 7.30 26.01
C VAL A 328 23.92 6.51 26.05
N ASP A 329 25.04 7.17 25.77
CA ASP A 329 26.36 6.51 25.78
C ASP A 329 27.05 6.57 27.14
N TRP A 330 26.68 7.52 27.97
CA TRP A 330 27.14 7.65 29.37
C TRP A 330 25.96 7.84 30.30
N SER A 331 25.88 7.03 31.35
CA SER A 331 24.91 7.14 32.43
C SER A 331 25.64 7.10 33.78
N GLY A 332 25.70 8.24 34.47
CA GLY A 332 26.61 8.43 35.59
C GLY A 332 28.05 8.16 35.16
N ASP A 333 28.77 7.33 35.92
CA ASP A 333 30.16 6.95 35.64
C ASP A 333 30.30 5.76 34.66
N TYR A 334 29.20 5.24 34.12
CA TYR A 334 29.18 4.05 33.28
C TYR A 334 29.08 4.43 31.78
N HIS A 335 29.97 3.85 30.98
CA HIS A 335 29.97 3.97 29.53
C HIS A 335 28.99 2.94 28.93
N THR A 336 27.69 3.27 28.94
CA THR A 336 26.61 2.35 28.56
C THR A 336 26.49 2.13 27.04
N ARG A 337 27.04 3.02 26.22
CA ARG A 337 27.06 2.93 24.73
C ARG A 337 25.69 2.68 24.11
N GLY A 338 24.62 3.17 24.72
CA GLY A 338 23.26 2.85 24.33
C GLY A 338 22.82 3.51 23.03
N LYS A 339 23.33 4.71 22.72
CA LYS A 339 23.10 5.33 21.41
C LYS A 339 23.90 4.64 20.31
N GLU A 340 25.17 4.36 20.57
CA GLU A 340 26.01 3.60 19.64
C GLU A 340 25.39 2.23 19.33
N LEU A 341 24.77 1.55 20.31
CA LEU A 341 24.10 0.28 20.11
C LEU A 341 22.90 0.41 19.14
N VAL A 342 22.05 1.41 19.36
CA VAL A 342 20.88 1.67 18.50
C VAL A 342 21.35 1.93 17.05
N ASP A 343 22.34 2.80 16.89
CA ASP A 343 22.90 3.14 15.58
C ASP A 343 23.54 1.89 14.89
N ALA A 344 24.26 1.06 15.64
CA ALA A 344 24.86 -0.17 15.11
C ALA A 344 23.80 -1.21 14.66
N LEU A 345 22.73 -1.37 15.42
CA LEU A 345 21.64 -2.28 15.07
C LEU A 345 20.89 -1.81 13.82
N ILE A 346 20.59 -0.49 13.72
CA ILE A 346 19.99 0.10 12.53
C ILE A 346 20.91 -0.11 11.31
N ALA A 347 22.17 0.24 11.44
CA ALA A 347 23.15 0.12 10.35
C ALA A 347 23.34 -1.34 9.91
N ASN A 348 23.26 -2.28 10.83
CA ASN A 348 23.44 -3.70 10.54
C ASN A 348 22.40 -4.22 9.53
N ASN A 349 21.16 -3.74 9.55
CA ASN A 349 20.16 -4.13 8.57
C ASN A 349 20.67 -3.91 7.12
N PHE A 350 21.36 -2.82 6.88
CA PHE A 350 21.83 -2.42 5.54
C PHE A 350 23.17 -3.06 5.15
N ARG A 351 23.70 -3.94 5.97
CA ARG A 351 24.84 -4.81 5.60
C ARG A 351 24.38 -6.04 4.81
N TYR A 352 23.11 -6.45 4.94
CA TYR A 352 22.56 -7.65 4.29
C TYR A 352 21.21 -7.41 3.58
N LEU A 353 20.50 -6.33 3.90
CA LEU A 353 19.31 -5.88 3.19
C LEU A 353 19.65 -4.70 2.27
N LYS A 354 18.94 -4.61 1.16
CA LYS A 354 19.09 -3.47 0.26
C LYS A 354 18.56 -2.20 0.95
N ASP A 355 19.39 -1.16 1.01
CA ASP A 355 18.93 0.16 1.41
C ASP A 355 18.18 0.82 0.25
N MET A 356 16.89 0.98 0.40
CA MET A 356 16.01 1.51 -0.66
C MET A 356 16.28 2.99 -0.97
N THR A 357 17.01 3.71 -0.11
CA THR A 357 17.48 5.08 -0.39
C THR A 357 18.83 5.13 -1.14
N GLN A 358 19.54 4.00 -1.21
CA GLN A 358 20.84 3.84 -1.88
C GLN A 358 20.72 3.03 -3.17
N VAL A 359 19.54 3.04 -3.80
CA VAL A 359 19.38 2.49 -5.14
C VAL A 359 20.00 3.48 -6.12
N HIS A 360 20.95 3.01 -6.93
CA HIS A 360 21.66 3.82 -7.90
C HIS A 360 21.27 3.51 -9.34
N GLU A 361 21.66 4.40 -10.23
CA GLU A 361 21.55 4.16 -11.67
C GLU A 361 22.34 2.91 -12.04
N GLY A 362 21.74 2.01 -12.79
CA GLY A 362 22.35 0.71 -13.17
C GLY A 362 22.04 -0.45 -12.24
N ASP A 363 21.52 -0.24 -11.02
CA ASP A 363 21.12 -1.32 -10.12
C ASP A 363 19.91 -2.11 -10.65
N ALA A 364 18.99 -1.42 -11.32
CA ALA A 364 17.84 -2.02 -11.97
C ALA A 364 18.02 -2.17 -13.47
N THR A 365 17.37 -3.18 -14.03
CA THR A 365 17.19 -3.32 -15.47
C THR A 365 15.70 -3.59 -15.76
N HIS A 366 15.29 -3.51 -17.00
CA HIS A 366 13.92 -3.86 -17.37
C HIS A 366 13.54 -5.32 -17.06
N ARG A 367 14.53 -6.22 -16.92
CA ARG A 367 14.33 -7.64 -16.57
C ARG A 367 14.40 -7.90 -15.07
N THR A 368 15.09 -7.03 -14.35
CA THR A 368 15.25 -7.08 -12.90
C THR A 368 14.90 -5.72 -12.32
N PRO A 369 13.62 -5.32 -12.38
CA PRO A 369 13.18 -4.05 -11.82
C PRO A 369 13.28 -4.08 -10.29
N ILE A 370 13.39 -2.89 -9.69
CA ILE A 370 13.44 -2.74 -8.23
C ILE A 370 12.15 -2.08 -7.78
N ASP A 371 11.49 -2.67 -6.78
CA ASP A 371 10.39 -2.04 -6.08
C ASP A 371 10.92 -0.88 -5.23
N MET A 372 10.43 0.32 -5.53
CA MET A 372 10.78 1.57 -4.85
C MET A 372 9.58 2.13 -4.07
N THR A 373 8.52 1.34 -3.87
CA THR A 373 7.28 1.75 -3.20
C THR A 373 7.55 2.32 -1.80
N ALA A 374 8.54 1.78 -1.08
CA ALA A 374 9.00 2.30 0.21
C ALA A 374 9.47 3.79 0.17
N ARG A 375 9.72 4.36 -1.01
CA ARG A 375 10.05 5.79 -1.18
C ARG A 375 8.81 6.69 -1.20
N ILE A 376 7.62 6.12 -1.31
CA ILE A 376 6.35 6.82 -1.19
C ILE A 376 5.96 6.84 0.28
N VAL A 377 5.71 8.02 0.82
CA VAL A 377 5.20 8.17 2.18
C VAL A 377 3.70 7.85 2.18
N ASN A 378 3.26 6.94 3.03
CA ASN A 378 1.85 6.53 3.15
C ASN A 378 1.21 6.16 1.79
N PRO A 379 1.74 5.14 1.06
CA PRO A 379 1.23 4.79 -0.26
C PRO A 379 -0.19 4.20 -0.24
N GLY A 380 -0.63 3.65 0.90
CA GLY A 380 -1.93 3.01 1.11
C GLY A 380 -2.92 3.86 1.92
N PHE A 381 -2.69 5.14 2.14
CA PHE A 381 -3.60 6.06 2.83
C PHE A 381 -4.11 5.58 4.20
N ASN A 382 -3.26 4.88 4.96
CA ASN A 382 -3.63 4.21 6.22
C ASN A 382 -3.62 5.13 7.44
N CYS A 383 -3.50 6.44 7.26
CA CYS A 383 -3.30 7.42 8.33
C CYS A 383 -4.48 8.38 8.50
N ASN A 384 -5.61 7.89 8.68
CA ASN A 384 -6.96 8.43 8.89
C ASN A 384 -7.23 9.95 8.86
N LEU A 385 -6.40 10.85 9.28
CA LEU A 385 -6.79 12.28 9.39
C LEU A 385 -5.78 13.27 8.81
N THR A 386 -4.55 12.86 8.60
CA THR A 386 -3.47 13.79 8.25
C THR A 386 -2.81 13.50 6.91
N GLU A 387 -3.02 12.31 6.38
CA GLU A 387 -2.46 11.81 5.10
C GLU A 387 -1.02 12.29 4.85
N PRO A 388 -0.07 11.94 5.72
CA PRO A 388 1.29 12.43 5.66
C PRO A 388 1.93 12.12 4.31
N GLY A 389 2.75 13.05 3.82
CA GLY A 389 3.43 12.96 2.53
C GLY A 389 2.59 13.43 1.35
N TRP A 390 1.27 13.39 1.42
CA TRP A 390 0.38 13.81 0.35
C TRP A 390 0.03 15.30 0.46
N GLN A 391 -0.03 15.96 -0.69
CA GLN A 391 -0.30 17.39 -0.85
C GLN A 391 -1.51 17.60 -1.77
N GLY A 392 -2.01 18.84 -1.79
CA GLY A 392 -3.13 19.24 -2.63
C GLY A 392 -4.45 19.24 -1.86
N ASP A 393 -5.50 18.78 -2.51
CA ASP A 393 -6.83 18.83 -1.91
C ASP A 393 -6.99 17.82 -0.78
N PRO A 394 -7.52 18.23 0.37
CA PRO A 394 -7.72 17.34 1.50
C PRO A 394 -8.76 16.25 1.17
N PHE A 395 -8.51 15.05 1.63
CA PHE A 395 -9.46 13.94 1.62
C PHE A 395 -10.67 14.24 2.52
N GLY A 396 -11.74 13.48 2.36
CA GLY A 396 -12.82 13.50 3.34
C GLY A 396 -12.28 13.12 4.73
N ALA A 397 -12.60 13.93 5.74
CA ALA A 397 -12.11 13.77 7.12
C ALA A 397 -12.58 12.48 7.81
N ASP A 398 -13.49 11.75 7.19
CA ASP A 398 -14.18 10.60 7.76
C ASP A 398 -13.85 9.29 7.05
N ASN A 399 -12.61 9.12 6.62
CA ASN A 399 -12.21 7.86 5.97
C ASN A 399 -11.59 6.86 6.97
N PRO A 400 -12.39 6.00 7.62
CA PRO A 400 -11.89 4.98 8.53
C PRO A 400 -11.39 3.72 7.81
N LYS A 401 -11.33 3.68 6.46
CA LYS A 401 -11.23 2.45 5.67
C LYS A 401 -9.93 2.27 4.92
N GLU A 402 -8.89 2.97 5.32
CA GLU A 402 -7.54 2.79 4.74
C GLU A 402 -7.49 2.98 3.21
N ASN A 403 -8.34 3.87 2.67
CA ASN A 403 -8.28 4.34 1.29
C ASN A 403 -8.70 5.80 1.20
N ALA A 404 -8.40 6.45 0.09
CA ALA A 404 -8.69 7.86 -0.14
C ALA A 404 -9.84 8.06 -1.12
N GLU A 405 -10.61 9.14 -0.93
CA GLU A 405 -11.67 9.49 -1.86
C GLU A 405 -11.81 11.00 -2.10
N HIS A 406 -12.38 11.31 -3.26
CA HIS A 406 -12.93 12.62 -3.56
C HIS A 406 -14.32 12.48 -4.15
N PHE A 407 -15.29 13.16 -3.56
CA PHE A 407 -16.67 13.15 -4.01
C PHE A 407 -17.08 14.54 -4.50
N ASN A 408 -17.68 14.60 -5.70
CA ASN A 408 -18.31 15.78 -6.31
C ASN A 408 -17.42 17.05 -6.29
N ARG A 409 -16.13 16.90 -6.59
CA ARG A 409 -15.17 18.03 -6.58
C ARG A 409 -14.03 17.81 -7.55
N ASN A 410 -13.42 18.91 -8.03
CA ASN A 410 -12.10 18.87 -8.66
C ASN A 410 -11.04 18.67 -7.57
N PHE A 411 -9.92 18.02 -7.92
CA PHE A 411 -8.85 17.75 -6.97
C PHE A 411 -7.53 17.49 -7.67
N ASP A 412 -6.44 17.68 -6.93
CA ASP A 412 -5.10 17.23 -7.27
C ASP A 412 -4.40 16.74 -5.99
N THR A 413 -4.40 15.44 -5.80
CA THR A 413 -3.74 14.78 -4.68
C THR A 413 -2.43 14.20 -5.16
N HIS A 414 -1.31 14.69 -4.62
CA HIS A 414 0.01 14.32 -5.12
C HIS A 414 1.08 14.30 -4.04
N GLN A 415 2.18 13.62 -4.37
CA GLN A 415 3.41 13.59 -3.59
C GLN A 415 4.62 13.77 -4.50
N THR A 416 5.62 14.53 -4.05
CA THR A 416 6.90 14.66 -4.74
C THR A 416 7.97 13.84 -4.02
N ILE A 417 8.55 12.88 -4.74
CA ILE A 417 9.60 11.99 -4.26
C ILE A 417 10.92 12.48 -4.86
N THR A 418 11.91 12.72 -4.00
CA THR A 418 13.25 13.20 -4.39
C THR A 418 14.33 12.16 -4.12
N GLY A 419 15.53 12.36 -4.67
CA GLY A 419 16.66 11.44 -4.49
C GLY A 419 16.46 10.10 -5.18
N LEU A 420 15.65 10.06 -6.24
CA LEU A 420 15.46 8.87 -7.06
C LEU A 420 16.61 8.71 -8.07
N PRO A 421 17.06 7.50 -8.43
CA PRO A 421 17.90 7.28 -9.60
C PRO A 421 17.25 7.82 -10.87
N ASN A 422 18.04 8.34 -11.81
CA ASN A 422 17.51 8.69 -13.11
C ASN A 422 17.15 7.43 -13.91
N GLY A 423 16.11 7.52 -14.74
CA GLY A 423 15.69 6.41 -15.58
C GLY A 423 14.17 6.25 -15.66
N VAL A 424 13.74 5.03 -15.97
CA VAL A 424 12.34 4.68 -16.24
C VAL A 424 11.67 4.12 -14.98
N TYR A 425 10.48 4.62 -14.71
CA TYR A 425 9.61 4.19 -13.60
C TYR A 425 8.22 3.80 -14.10
N ALA A 426 7.60 2.87 -13.42
CA ALA A 426 6.16 2.69 -13.46
C ALA A 426 5.56 3.12 -12.14
N VAL A 427 4.56 3.97 -12.19
CA VAL A 427 3.71 4.38 -11.06
C VAL A 427 2.39 3.64 -11.20
N GLY A 428 2.02 2.88 -10.20
CA GLY A 428 0.74 2.19 -10.11
C GLY A 428 -0.14 2.78 -9.03
N VAL A 429 -1.45 2.55 -9.13
CA VAL A 429 -2.44 2.86 -8.08
C VAL A 429 -3.66 1.98 -8.28
N LYS A 430 -4.25 1.50 -7.20
CA LYS A 430 -5.59 0.94 -7.24
C LYS A 430 -6.58 2.09 -7.18
N ALA A 431 -7.35 2.31 -8.21
CA ALA A 431 -8.25 3.46 -8.29
C ALA A 431 -9.34 3.26 -9.34
N PHE A 432 -10.49 3.87 -9.12
CA PHE A 432 -11.52 4.02 -10.12
C PHE A 432 -12.12 5.41 -10.09
N TYR A 433 -12.76 5.78 -11.20
CA TYR A 433 -13.53 7.01 -11.29
C TYR A 433 -14.94 6.73 -11.80
N ARG A 434 -15.93 7.12 -11.03
CA ARG A 434 -17.36 7.07 -11.35
C ARG A 434 -17.86 8.46 -11.72
N CYS A 435 -18.27 8.63 -12.96
CA CYS A 435 -18.79 9.89 -13.48
C CYS A 435 -20.31 10.01 -13.20
N GLY A 436 -20.69 10.79 -12.20
CA GLY A 436 -22.09 10.94 -11.79
C GLY A 436 -22.59 9.89 -10.80
N LEU A 437 -23.89 9.85 -10.57
CA LEU A 437 -24.53 8.77 -9.80
C LEU A 437 -24.39 7.43 -10.51
N ALA A 438 -24.54 6.33 -9.79
CA ALA A 438 -24.26 4.99 -10.31
C ALA A 438 -25.00 4.67 -11.63
N ASP A 439 -26.30 5.00 -11.69
CA ASP A 439 -27.12 4.73 -12.88
C ASP A 439 -26.78 5.67 -14.04
N GLU A 440 -26.48 6.93 -13.77
CA GLU A 440 -26.00 7.91 -14.74
C GLU A 440 -24.61 7.54 -15.26
N ALA A 441 -23.74 7.10 -14.36
CA ALA A 441 -22.39 6.68 -14.69
C ALA A 441 -22.36 5.52 -15.67
N TYR A 442 -23.31 4.58 -15.59
CA TYR A 442 -23.44 3.50 -16.57
C TYR A 442 -23.77 4.04 -17.97
N ALA A 443 -24.68 5.01 -18.07
CA ALA A 443 -25.01 5.62 -19.36
C ALA A 443 -23.80 6.33 -19.99
N HIS A 444 -23.06 7.10 -19.20
CA HIS A 444 -21.81 7.74 -19.63
C HIS A 444 -20.72 6.72 -20.03
N TYR A 445 -20.57 5.66 -19.23
CA TYR A 445 -19.61 4.59 -19.54
C TYR A 445 -19.93 3.92 -20.87
N ARG A 446 -21.20 3.61 -21.11
CA ARG A 446 -21.64 2.92 -22.30
C ARG A 446 -21.32 3.68 -23.59
N ILE A 447 -21.54 5.00 -23.61
CA ILE A 447 -21.24 5.85 -24.78
C ILE A 447 -19.79 6.35 -24.80
N ARG A 448 -18.94 5.87 -23.86
CA ARG A 448 -17.54 6.32 -23.73
C ARG A 448 -17.39 7.84 -23.64
N ASP A 449 -18.32 8.49 -22.95
CA ASP A 449 -18.28 9.93 -22.73
C ASP A 449 -16.93 10.37 -22.18
N ARG A 450 -16.42 11.49 -22.67
CA ARG A 450 -15.16 12.08 -22.17
C ARG A 450 -15.19 12.38 -20.68
N ALA A 451 -16.36 12.61 -20.10
CA ALA A 451 -16.52 12.80 -18.66
C ALA A 451 -16.07 11.57 -17.86
N THR A 452 -16.21 10.35 -18.39
CA THR A 452 -15.76 9.11 -17.72
C THR A 452 -14.24 9.02 -17.56
N ARG A 453 -13.49 9.87 -18.25
CA ARG A 453 -12.02 9.92 -18.25
C ARG A 453 -11.47 11.19 -17.60
N ALA A 454 -12.26 11.88 -16.80
CA ALA A 454 -11.89 13.15 -16.19
C ALA A 454 -10.83 12.97 -15.10
N ALA A 455 -10.92 11.93 -14.28
CA ALA A 455 -9.89 11.63 -13.30
C ALA A 455 -8.75 10.79 -13.89
N ARG A 456 -7.51 11.13 -13.52
CA ARG A 456 -6.30 10.55 -14.11
C ARG A 456 -5.25 10.24 -13.05
N LEU A 457 -4.61 9.08 -13.17
CA LEU A 457 -3.30 8.83 -12.57
C LEU A 457 -2.26 9.60 -13.38
N TYR A 458 -1.38 10.35 -12.71
CA TYR A 458 -0.31 11.05 -13.39
C TYR A 458 1.05 10.89 -12.69
N ALA A 459 2.09 11.04 -13.49
CA ALA A 459 3.46 11.16 -13.03
C ALA A 459 4.14 12.30 -13.79
N LYS A 460 4.85 13.18 -13.05
CA LYS A 460 5.52 14.36 -13.58
C LYS A 460 7.00 14.29 -13.24
N ALA A 461 7.83 14.51 -14.27
CA ALA A 461 9.28 14.65 -14.15
C ALA A 461 9.70 15.98 -14.78
N GLY A 462 10.18 16.92 -13.98
CA GLY A 462 10.49 18.29 -14.47
C GLY A 462 9.26 18.95 -15.09
N GLN A 463 9.31 19.24 -16.38
CA GLN A 463 8.18 19.84 -17.13
C GLN A 463 7.29 18.80 -17.82
N ASP A 464 7.72 17.53 -17.86
CA ASP A 464 7.00 16.48 -18.56
C ASP A 464 6.00 15.80 -17.63
N THR A 465 4.73 15.80 -18.03
CA THR A 465 3.65 15.10 -17.33
C THR A 465 3.06 14.03 -18.23
N LEU A 466 3.04 12.80 -17.75
CA LEU A 466 2.34 11.68 -18.38
C LEU A 466 1.16 11.28 -17.50
N ALA A 467 0.02 11.03 -18.12
CA ALA A 467 -1.21 10.76 -17.38
C ALA A 467 -2.10 9.79 -18.15
N ASN A 468 -2.66 8.82 -17.42
CA ASN A 468 -3.64 7.89 -17.93
C ASN A 468 -4.98 8.07 -17.20
N PRO A 469 -6.13 7.99 -17.89
CA PRO A 469 -7.42 7.98 -17.23
C PRO A 469 -7.51 6.85 -16.22
N LEU A 470 -8.18 7.10 -15.11
CA LEU A 470 -8.55 6.02 -14.19
C LEU A 470 -9.59 5.13 -14.83
N VAL A 471 -9.53 3.84 -14.53
CA VAL A 471 -10.52 2.88 -14.99
C VAL A 471 -11.90 3.21 -14.40
N SER A 472 -12.94 2.93 -15.19
CA SER A 472 -14.32 3.02 -14.72
C SER A 472 -14.65 1.86 -13.78
N PRO A 473 -15.52 2.03 -12.79
CA PRO A 473 -15.99 0.91 -11.97
C PRO A 473 -16.68 -0.20 -12.77
N PHE A 474 -17.17 0.11 -13.97
CA PHE A 474 -17.77 -0.86 -14.90
C PHE A 474 -16.75 -1.70 -15.68
N SER A 475 -15.48 -1.33 -15.71
CA SER A 475 -14.44 -2.04 -16.49
C SER A 475 -14.17 -3.47 -16.01
N LYS A 476 -14.62 -3.85 -14.82
CA LYS A 476 -14.53 -5.19 -14.23
C LYS A 476 -15.91 -5.82 -14.00
N SER A 477 -16.83 -5.60 -14.91
CA SER A 477 -18.23 -5.96 -14.86
C SER A 477 -18.58 -7.44 -14.63
N VAL A 478 -17.62 -8.35 -14.62
CA VAL A 478 -17.86 -9.81 -14.65
C VAL A 478 -17.81 -10.43 -13.25
N VAL A 479 -17.22 -9.77 -12.27
CA VAL A 479 -17.19 -10.30 -10.91
C VAL A 479 -18.42 -9.81 -10.18
N ARG A 480 -19.33 -10.73 -9.88
CA ARG A 480 -20.57 -10.48 -9.15
C ARG A 480 -20.43 -10.94 -7.70
N PRO A 481 -19.80 -10.17 -6.80
CA PRO A 481 -19.92 -10.48 -5.40
C PRO A 481 -21.36 -10.12 -5.00
N LYS A 482 -22.18 -11.11 -4.83
CA LYS A 482 -23.53 -10.90 -4.28
C LYS A 482 -23.38 -10.13 -2.96
N ASN A 483 -24.11 -9.03 -2.85
CA ASN A 483 -24.20 -8.18 -1.66
C ASN A 483 -23.00 -7.28 -1.35
N VAL A 484 -22.10 -7.01 -2.29
CA VAL A 484 -21.03 -6.02 -2.11
C VAL A 484 -21.19 -4.91 -3.14
N GLY A 485 -21.33 -3.66 -2.69
CA GLY A 485 -21.59 -2.52 -3.54
C GLY A 485 -23.01 -2.46 -4.04
N ARG A 486 -23.22 -1.67 -5.10
CA ARG A 486 -24.55 -1.41 -5.70
C ARG A 486 -24.74 -2.18 -6.99
N GLU A 487 -25.91 -2.75 -7.16
CA GLU A 487 -26.37 -3.29 -8.43
C GLU A 487 -26.82 -2.16 -9.36
N VAL A 488 -26.34 -2.18 -10.60
CA VAL A 488 -26.75 -1.28 -11.67
C VAL A 488 -27.31 -2.12 -12.80
N ALA A 489 -28.59 -1.93 -13.12
CA ALA A 489 -29.23 -2.66 -14.21
C ALA A 489 -28.69 -2.18 -15.56
N ALA A 490 -28.23 -3.11 -16.39
CA ALA A 490 -27.95 -2.83 -17.78
C ALA A 490 -29.27 -2.67 -18.55
N LYS A 491 -29.30 -1.70 -19.47
CA LYS A 491 -30.48 -1.41 -20.29
C LYS A 491 -30.88 -2.56 -21.20
N GLN A 492 -30.05 -3.59 -21.31
CA GLN A 492 -30.20 -4.65 -22.30
C GLN A 492 -29.97 -6.03 -21.69
N GLY A 493 -31.09 -6.75 -21.60
CA GLY A 493 -31.08 -8.13 -21.22
C GLY A 493 -30.56 -8.37 -19.79
N SER A 494 -30.63 -9.55 -19.32
CA SER A 494 -30.41 -10.04 -17.96
C SER A 494 -29.05 -9.74 -17.27
N LEU A 495 -28.25 -8.79 -17.75
CA LEU A 495 -26.96 -8.47 -17.16
C LEU A 495 -27.08 -7.29 -16.17
N SER A 496 -26.71 -7.54 -14.93
CA SER A 496 -26.52 -6.50 -13.93
C SER A 496 -25.03 -6.32 -13.67
N TYR A 497 -24.62 -5.05 -13.51
CA TYR A 497 -23.28 -4.69 -13.06
C TYR A 497 -23.33 -4.45 -11.56
N TYR A 498 -22.32 -4.94 -10.86
CA TYR A 498 -22.11 -4.61 -9.45
C TYR A 498 -20.87 -3.73 -9.35
N ILE A 499 -21.00 -2.57 -8.71
CA ILE A 499 -19.91 -1.58 -8.59
C ILE A 499 -19.78 -1.12 -7.15
N PRO A 500 -18.60 -0.61 -6.73
CA PRO A 500 -18.45 0.02 -5.44
C PRO A 500 -19.43 1.20 -5.28
N ASP A 501 -19.99 1.36 -4.07
CA ASP A 501 -20.93 2.45 -3.74
C ASP A 501 -20.58 3.16 -2.41
N ASP A 502 -19.64 2.60 -1.68
CA ASP A 502 -19.03 3.16 -0.48
C ASP A 502 -17.54 2.72 -0.37
N LEU A 503 -16.83 3.28 0.60
CA LEU A 503 -15.41 2.98 0.81
C LEU A 503 -15.16 1.52 1.22
N ILE A 504 -16.12 0.86 1.88
CA ILE A 504 -16.01 -0.56 2.28
C ILE A 504 -16.07 -1.46 1.05
N SER A 505 -17.02 -1.19 0.17
CA SER A 505 -17.12 -1.93 -1.09
C SER A 505 -15.97 -1.60 -2.03
N ALA A 506 -15.46 -0.35 -2.05
CA ALA A 506 -14.26 0.02 -2.79
C ALA A 506 -13.05 -0.80 -2.34
N GLU A 507 -12.82 -0.90 -1.03
CA GLU A 507 -11.78 -1.72 -0.41
C GLU A 507 -11.87 -3.19 -0.86
N TYR A 508 -13.05 -3.78 -0.79
CA TYR A 508 -13.27 -5.16 -1.21
C TYR A 508 -12.90 -5.39 -2.69
N TYR A 509 -13.31 -4.46 -3.59
CA TYR A 509 -12.98 -4.58 -5.01
C TYR A 509 -11.50 -4.39 -5.29
N MET A 510 -10.86 -3.43 -4.61
CA MET A 510 -9.43 -3.12 -4.82
C MET A 510 -8.53 -4.23 -4.28
N HIS A 511 -8.80 -4.77 -3.11
CA HIS A 511 -7.94 -5.74 -2.43
C HIS A 511 -8.39 -7.18 -2.61
N SER A 512 -9.61 -7.53 -2.23
CA SER A 512 -10.07 -8.93 -2.31
C SER A 512 -10.24 -9.42 -3.75
N LEU A 513 -10.65 -8.53 -4.68
CA LEU A 513 -10.81 -8.86 -6.09
C LEU A 513 -9.65 -8.39 -6.97
N SER A 514 -8.64 -7.72 -6.41
CA SER A 514 -7.50 -7.14 -7.14
C SER A 514 -7.93 -6.32 -8.36
N ALA A 515 -9.04 -5.58 -8.24
CA ALA A 515 -9.61 -4.78 -9.31
C ALA A 515 -8.98 -3.37 -9.39
N TYR A 516 -9.31 -2.66 -10.44
CA TYR A 516 -9.03 -1.23 -10.64
C TYR A 516 -7.55 -0.85 -10.61
N ASN A 517 -6.69 -1.71 -11.12
CA ASN A 517 -5.26 -1.42 -11.26
C ASN A 517 -5.03 -0.43 -12.40
N ASN A 518 -4.39 0.69 -12.07
CA ASN A 518 -3.97 1.70 -13.03
C ASN A 518 -2.45 1.80 -13.02
N LYS A 519 -1.86 2.17 -14.14
CA LYS A 519 -0.41 2.32 -14.27
C LYS A 519 -0.07 3.43 -15.26
N VAL A 520 0.96 4.20 -14.93
CA VAL A 520 1.60 5.14 -15.85
C VAL A 520 3.11 4.97 -15.80
N PHE A 521 3.75 4.98 -16.96
CA PHE A 521 5.20 5.01 -17.05
C PHE A 521 5.70 6.44 -17.17
N VAL A 522 6.87 6.70 -16.60
CA VAL A 522 7.52 8.02 -16.61
C VAL A 522 9.03 7.83 -16.60
N GLY A 523 9.77 8.77 -17.14
CA GLY A 523 11.22 8.82 -17.00
C GLY A 523 11.67 10.11 -16.36
N THR A 524 12.66 10.04 -15.47
CA THR A 524 13.27 11.22 -14.84
C THR A 524 14.76 11.32 -15.14
N ASN A 525 15.26 12.57 -15.23
CA ASN A 525 16.66 12.93 -15.33
C ASN A 525 17.06 14.01 -14.30
N ASN A 526 16.20 14.26 -13.33
CA ASN A 526 16.43 15.28 -12.30
C ASN A 526 16.24 14.70 -10.87
N HIS A 527 16.34 13.38 -10.72
CA HIS A 527 16.26 12.66 -9.45
C HIS A 527 14.95 12.87 -8.66
N ALA A 528 13.88 13.25 -9.34
CA ALA A 528 12.59 13.53 -8.70
C ALA A 528 11.41 13.14 -9.59
N LEU A 529 10.32 12.76 -8.94
CA LEU A 529 9.02 12.49 -9.55
C LEU A 529 7.92 13.08 -8.67
N THR A 530 6.94 13.75 -9.28
CA THR A 530 5.66 14.02 -8.63
C THR A 530 4.65 13.00 -9.16
N ILE A 531 4.03 12.27 -8.26
CA ILE A 531 3.02 11.25 -8.57
C ILE A 531 1.70 11.65 -7.95
N GLY A 532 0.58 11.30 -8.57
CA GLY A 532 -0.71 11.66 -7.99
C GLY A 532 -1.91 11.26 -8.83
N VAL A 533 -3.08 11.53 -8.26
CA VAL A 533 -4.37 11.43 -8.92
C VAL A 533 -5.01 12.81 -8.97
N LYS A 534 -5.52 13.19 -10.14
CA LYS A 534 -6.15 14.50 -10.30
C LYS A 534 -7.38 14.46 -11.18
N LYS A 535 -8.25 15.46 -11.00
CA LYS A 535 -9.41 15.72 -11.83
C LYS A 535 -9.64 17.22 -11.96
N ASP A 536 -9.60 17.72 -13.19
CA ASP A 536 -9.72 19.14 -13.50
C ASP A 536 -11.17 19.57 -13.82
N ARG A 537 -12.08 18.60 -14.07
CA ARG A 537 -13.47 18.87 -14.43
C ARG A 537 -14.41 17.94 -13.63
N SER A 538 -15.34 18.53 -12.90
CA SER A 538 -16.42 17.79 -12.23
C SER A 538 -17.57 17.50 -13.19
N ALA A 539 -18.12 16.30 -13.09
CA ALA A 539 -19.34 15.90 -13.81
C ALA A 539 -20.60 16.00 -12.94
N GLY A 540 -20.47 16.48 -11.70
CA GLY A 540 -21.54 16.48 -10.70
C GLY A 540 -21.80 15.08 -10.14
N MET A 541 -21.90 14.96 -8.81
CA MET A 541 -22.13 13.69 -8.09
C MET A 541 -21.14 12.57 -8.46
N ASP A 542 -20.00 12.95 -8.98
CA ASP A 542 -18.91 12.04 -9.36
C ASP A 542 -18.08 11.60 -8.16
N TRP A 543 -17.45 10.45 -8.27
CA TRP A 543 -16.70 9.84 -7.19
C TRP A 543 -15.42 9.20 -7.69
N CYS A 544 -14.32 9.48 -6.99
CA CYS A 544 -13.03 8.87 -7.21
C CYS A 544 -12.55 8.25 -5.90
N ALA A 545 -12.26 6.96 -5.90
CA ALA A 545 -11.58 6.29 -4.80
C ALA A 545 -10.24 5.73 -5.27
N PHE A 546 -9.23 5.79 -4.43
CA PHE A 546 -7.88 5.35 -4.76
C PHE A 546 -7.10 4.91 -3.53
N ASP A 547 -6.14 3.98 -3.76
CA ASP A 547 -5.35 3.32 -2.74
C ASP A 547 -4.08 2.68 -3.33
N ASP A 548 -3.19 2.19 -2.49
CA ASP A 548 -2.02 1.35 -2.86
C ASP A 548 -1.21 1.90 -4.03
N PHE A 549 -0.66 3.12 -3.88
CA PHE A 549 0.35 3.59 -4.83
C PHE A 549 1.57 2.68 -4.82
N THR A 550 2.12 2.43 -5.99
CA THR A 550 3.36 1.67 -6.19
C THR A 550 4.34 2.42 -7.05
N LEU A 551 5.63 2.21 -6.83
CA LEU A 551 6.71 2.78 -7.63
C LEU A 551 7.71 1.69 -7.98
N THR A 552 7.90 1.43 -9.27
CA THR A 552 8.85 0.41 -9.75
C THR A 552 9.89 1.05 -10.66
N TYR A 553 11.17 0.85 -10.37
CA TYR A 553 12.30 1.35 -11.16
C TYR A 553 12.81 0.30 -12.14
N TYR A 554 12.97 0.67 -13.40
CA TYR A 554 13.39 -0.22 -14.51
C TYR A 554 14.80 0.07 -15.03
N GLY A 555 15.51 1.02 -14.41
CA GLY A 555 16.86 1.41 -14.84
C GLY A 555 16.88 2.56 -15.84
N ASN A 556 18.09 2.93 -16.27
CA ASN A 556 18.36 4.06 -17.16
C ASN A 556 19.08 3.65 -18.47
N GLN A 557 19.20 2.36 -18.73
CA GLN A 557 19.84 1.84 -19.95
C GLN A 557 18.91 2.00 -21.14
N ALA A 558 19.46 1.99 -22.35
CA ALA A 558 18.70 2.07 -23.60
C ALA A 558 17.58 1.02 -23.67
N GLU A 559 17.85 -0.18 -23.15
CA GLU A 559 16.90 -1.28 -23.08
C GLU A 559 15.71 -0.97 -22.15
N ALA A 560 15.87 -0.19 -21.11
CA ALA A 560 14.77 0.24 -20.23
C ALA A 560 13.82 1.20 -20.97
N TYR A 561 14.34 2.14 -21.75
CA TYR A 561 13.53 3.02 -22.59
C TYR A 561 12.82 2.24 -23.69
N GLN A 562 13.52 1.30 -24.32
CA GLN A 562 12.91 0.42 -25.33
C GLN A 562 11.85 -0.52 -24.71
N PHE A 563 12.06 -1.02 -23.49
CA PHE A 563 11.08 -1.78 -22.73
C PHE A 563 9.83 -0.96 -22.46
N TRP A 564 9.97 0.28 -22.02
CA TRP A 564 8.83 1.18 -21.80
C TRP A 564 7.98 1.29 -23.08
N ILE A 565 8.62 1.56 -24.22
CA ILE A 565 7.93 1.58 -25.53
C ILE A 565 7.26 0.23 -25.80
N THR A 566 7.93 -0.88 -25.53
CA THR A 566 7.40 -2.23 -25.76
C THR A 566 6.18 -2.54 -24.90
N GLU A 567 6.16 -2.11 -23.64
CA GLU A 567 4.99 -2.27 -22.77
C GLU A 567 3.76 -1.54 -23.34
N MET A 568 3.96 -0.36 -23.86
CA MET A 568 2.90 0.38 -24.53
C MET A 568 2.47 -0.27 -25.85
N ARG A 569 3.38 -0.99 -26.51
CA ARG A 569 3.09 -1.77 -27.74
C ARG A 569 2.26 -3.03 -27.49
N LYS A 570 2.10 -3.48 -26.24
CA LYS A 570 1.19 -4.61 -25.92
C LYS A 570 -0.24 -4.35 -26.36
N VAL A 571 -0.64 -3.10 -26.45
CA VAL A 571 -1.92 -2.72 -27.04
C VAL A 571 -2.05 -3.24 -28.48
N ARG A 572 -0.96 -3.27 -29.26
CA ARG A 572 -0.99 -3.80 -30.63
C ARG A 572 -1.30 -5.29 -30.71
N VAL A 573 -0.76 -6.08 -29.82
CA VAL A 573 -1.11 -7.51 -29.75
C VAL A 573 -2.61 -7.68 -29.57
N THR A 574 -3.23 -6.80 -28.80
CA THR A 574 -4.68 -6.80 -28.59
C THR A 574 -5.42 -6.45 -29.87
N TYR A 575 -5.04 -5.40 -30.61
CA TYR A 575 -5.79 -5.01 -31.82
C TYR A 575 -5.48 -5.86 -33.05
N THR A 576 -4.36 -6.57 -33.11
CA THR A 576 -4.11 -7.56 -34.19
C THR A 576 -4.97 -8.82 -34.09
N THR A 577 -5.50 -9.08 -32.90
CA THR A 577 -6.38 -10.22 -32.59
C THR A 577 -7.85 -9.83 -32.45
N VAL A 578 -8.16 -8.53 -32.42
CA VAL A 578 -9.52 -7.99 -32.30
C VAL A 578 -9.81 -7.01 -33.43
N THR A 579 -11.07 -6.67 -33.61
CA THR A 579 -11.49 -5.68 -34.60
C THR A 579 -11.23 -4.27 -34.08
N VAL A 580 -10.60 -3.44 -34.90
CA VAL A 580 -10.31 -2.03 -34.63
C VAL A 580 -10.51 -1.20 -35.89
N THR A 581 -10.99 0.02 -35.73
CA THR A 581 -11.15 0.99 -36.82
C THR A 581 -9.79 1.35 -37.42
N LYS A 582 -9.71 1.32 -38.73
CA LYS A 582 -8.47 1.44 -39.51
C LYS A 582 -7.68 2.72 -39.19
N SER A 583 -8.34 3.86 -39.06
CA SER A 583 -7.67 5.13 -38.77
C SER A 583 -6.93 5.15 -37.45
N TYR A 584 -7.38 4.39 -36.46
CA TYR A 584 -6.70 4.25 -35.14
C TYR A 584 -5.47 3.34 -35.24
N SER A 585 -5.56 2.23 -35.97
CA SER A 585 -4.43 1.33 -36.17
C SER A 585 -3.31 1.99 -36.99
N ASP A 586 -3.66 2.69 -38.07
CA ASP A 586 -2.70 3.37 -38.93
C ASP A 586 -1.89 4.42 -38.16
N ARG A 587 -2.56 5.25 -37.37
CA ARG A 587 -1.91 6.25 -36.53
C ARG A 587 -1.00 5.67 -35.47
N TYR A 588 -1.37 4.52 -34.91
CA TYR A 588 -0.54 3.80 -33.96
C TYR A 588 0.72 3.24 -34.63
N ASP A 589 0.59 2.69 -35.84
CA ASP A 589 1.69 2.10 -36.56
C ASP A 589 2.76 3.13 -36.99
N GLU A 590 2.38 4.39 -37.22
CA GLU A 590 3.33 5.48 -37.50
C GLU A 590 4.36 5.65 -36.38
N VAL A 591 3.95 5.52 -35.12
CA VAL A 591 4.82 5.69 -33.97
C VAL A 591 5.38 4.39 -33.42
N TYR A 592 4.81 3.27 -33.82
CA TYR A 592 5.19 1.94 -33.37
C TYR A 592 6.64 1.58 -33.71
N ASN A 593 7.15 2.00 -34.85
CA ASN A 593 8.49 1.67 -35.34
C ASN A 593 9.58 2.62 -34.82
N ALA A 594 9.23 3.58 -33.94
CA ALA A 594 10.23 4.48 -33.36
C ALA A 594 11.24 3.70 -32.52
N THR A 595 12.53 3.90 -32.81
CA THR A 595 13.63 3.38 -31.99
C THR A 595 14.00 4.48 -30.98
N VAL A 596 14.05 4.12 -29.71
CA VAL A 596 14.40 5.03 -28.61
C VAL A 596 15.64 4.51 -27.89
N SER A 597 16.58 5.41 -27.66
CA SER A 597 17.83 5.13 -26.95
C SER A 597 18.08 6.05 -25.76
N ASN A 598 17.25 7.07 -25.60
CA ASN A 598 17.38 8.05 -24.53
C ASN A 598 16.02 8.56 -24.06
N LEU A 599 16.03 9.24 -22.90
CA LEU A 599 14.82 9.74 -22.26
C LEU A 599 14.01 10.71 -23.14
N ALA A 600 14.64 11.64 -23.83
CA ALA A 600 13.92 12.63 -24.63
C ALA A 600 13.14 12.00 -25.78
N GLN A 601 13.76 11.03 -26.49
CA GLN A 601 13.09 10.26 -27.52
C GLN A 601 11.95 9.40 -26.96
N ALA A 602 12.16 8.78 -25.80
CA ALA A 602 11.15 7.96 -25.13
C ALA A 602 9.94 8.82 -24.73
N VAL A 603 10.14 9.98 -24.09
CA VAL A 603 9.04 10.88 -23.68
C VAL A 603 8.24 11.36 -24.88
N LEU A 604 8.90 11.74 -25.99
CA LEU A 604 8.20 12.17 -27.20
C LEU A 604 7.34 11.03 -27.80
N ALA A 605 7.92 9.85 -27.94
CA ALA A 605 7.21 8.68 -28.43
C ALA A 605 6.02 8.30 -27.51
N MET A 606 6.21 8.38 -26.22
CA MET A 606 5.19 8.03 -25.23
C MET A 606 3.96 8.93 -25.24
N ARG A 607 4.13 10.21 -25.45
CA ARG A 607 2.99 11.15 -25.57
C ARG A 607 2.04 10.74 -26.70
N VAL A 608 2.61 10.32 -27.82
CA VAL A 608 1.83 9.90 -28.99
C VAL A 608 1.24 8.49 -28.78
N ILE A 609 2.05 7.56 -28.31
CA ILE A 609 1.61 6.17 -28.07
C ILE A 609 0.50 6.10 -27.03
N ASN A 610 0.60 6.82 -25.91
CA ASN A 610 -0.44 6.81 -24.89
C ASN A 610 -1.79 7.26 -25.45
N THR A 611 -1.80 8.34 -26.21
CA THR A 611 -3.04 8.85 -26.81
C THR A 611 -3.63 7.85 -27.83
N ALA A 612 -2.79 7.25 -28.68
CA ALA A 612 -3.22 6.27 -29.66
C ALA A 612 -3.67 4.96 -28.99
N ALA A 613 -2.93 4.49 -27.97
CA ALA A 613 -3.26 3.28 -27.24
C ALA A 613 -4.61 3.39 -26.49
N GLU A 614 -4.89 4.53 -25.86
CA GLU A 614 -6.18 4.79 -25.22
C GLU A 614 -7.32 4.73 -26.25
N ALA A 615 -7.15 5.37 -27.38
CA ALA A 615 -8.17 5.38 -28.45
C ALA A 615 -8.43 3.97 -29.01
N ILE A 616 -7.37 3.19 -29.25
CA ILE A 616 -7.46 1.81 -29.72
C ILE A 616 -8.15 0.90 -28.68
N ALA A 617 -7.79 0.99 -27.42
CA ALA A 617 -8.39 0.17 -26.37
C ALA A 617 -9.91 0.37 -26.29
N ILE A 618 -10.34 1.63 -26.31
CA ILE A 618 -11.77 1.97 -26.33
C ILE A 618 -12.45 1.44 -27.59
N ASN A 619 -11.82 1.61 -28.75
CA ASN A 619 -12.36 1.17 -30.03
C ASN A 619 -12.54 -0.35 -30.09
N ALA A 620 -11.54 -1.11 -29.62
CA ALA A 620 -11.60 -2.57 -29.57
C ALA A 620 -12.73 -3.08 -28.66
N GLU A 621 -12.94 -2.45 -27.50
CA GLU A 621 -14.05 -2.78 -26.61
C GLU A 621 -15.41 -2.51 -27.28
N LEU A 622 -15.55 -1.37 -27.94
CA LEU A 622 -16.80 -1.02 -28.65
C LEU A 622 -17.08 -1.96 -29.80
N TRP A 623 -16.09 -2.35 -30.59
CA TRP A 623 -16.28 -3.36 -31.63
C TRP A 623 -16.66 -4.73 -31.08
N ALA A 624 -16.09 -5.13 -29.92
CA ALA A 624 -16.49 -6.37 -29.26
C ALA A 624 -17.95 -6.32 -28.80
N GLU A 625 -18.40 -5.18 -28.26
CA GLU A 625 -19.80 -4.96 -27.87
C GLU A 625 -20.74 -4.98 -29.09
N TYR A 626 -20.33 -4.35 -30.20
CA TYR A 626 -21.10 -4.37 -31.44
C TYR A 626 -21.27 -5.78 -32.02
N LYS A 627 -20.20 -6.60 -31.95
CA LYS A 627 -20.25 -8.01 -32.33
C LYS A 627 -21.12 -8.83 -31.39
N GLN A 628 -21.12 -8.54 -30.10
CA GLN A 628 -22.00 -9.20 -29.16
C GLN A 628 -23.47 -8.89 -29.45
N ALA A 629 -23.81 -7.65 -29.77
CA ALA A 629 -25.15 -7.27 -30.21
C ALA A 629 -25.54 -8.03 -31.51
N ALA A 630 -24.60 -8.15 -32.43
CA ALA A 630 -24.80 -8.89 -33.64
C ALA A 630 -25.07 -10.38 -33.42
N SER A 631 -24.38 -11.03 -32.50
CA SER A 631 -24.65 -12.42 -32.11
C SER A 631 -26.07 -12.60 -31.57
N VAL A 632 -26.60 -11.63 -30.84
CA VAL A 632 -28.01 -11.65 -30.37
C VAL A 632 -28.96 -11.53 -31.55
N ALA A 633 -28.63 -10.69 -32.55
CA ALA A 633 -29.44 -10.59 -33.76
C ALA A 633 -29.41 -11.90 -34.59
N GLU A 634 -28.24 -12.55 -34.71
CA GLU A 634 -28.07 -13.83 -35.38
C GLU A 634 -28.91 -14.93 -34.74
N GLU A 635 -28.85 -15.06 -33.40
CA GLU A 635 -29.67 -16.02 -32.67
C GLU A 635 -31.18 -15.80 -32.92
N LEU A 636 -31.60 -14.53 -32.99
CA LEU A 636 -32.99 -14.19 -33.27
C LEU A 636 -33.40 -14.51 -34.71
N LEU A 637 -32.50 -14.31 -35.69
CA LEU A 637 -32.72 -14.63 -37.10
C LEU A 637 -32.77 -16.15 -37.34
N GLU A 638 -32.01 -16.94 -36.57
CA GLU A 638 -31.97 -18.39 -36.66
C GLU A 638 -33.10 -19.07 -35.86
N GLY A 639 -33.61 -18.42 -34.81
CA GLY A 639 -34.69 -18.93 -33.94
C GLY A 639 -36.01 -19.06 -34.67
N ASN A 640 -36.97 -19.81 -34.09
CA ASN A 640 -38.33 -20.00 -34.63
C ASN A 640 -39.39 -19.18 -33.89
N ASP A 641 -38.99 -18.33 -32.99
CA ASP A 641 -39.87 -17.63 -32.08
C ASP A 641 -40.50 -16.38 -32.69
N ILE A 642 -40.07 -15.95 -33.85
CA ILE A 642 -40.54 -14.77 -34.55
C ILE A 642 -40.89 -15.09 -36.03
N GLY A 643 -41.88 -14.36 -36.57
CA GLY A 643 -42.34 -14.51 -37.94
C GLY A 643 -41.31 -14.06 -38.98
N GLU A 644 -41.37 -14.62 -40.20
CA GLU A 644 -40.41 -14.33 -41.28
C GLU A 644 -40.36 -12.85 -41.67
N ASP A 645 -41.49 -12.13 -41.63
CA ASP A 645 -41.50 -10.69 -41.93
C ASP A 645 -40.69 -9.88 -40.89
N ALA A 646 -40.75 -10.28 -39.62
CA ALA A 646 -39.93 -9.68 -38.56
C ALA A 646 -38.45 -9.99 -38.70
N LYS A 647 -38.15 -11.24 -39.12
CA LYS A 647 -36.77 -11.61 -39.44
C LYS A 647 -36.23 -10.83 -40.66
N GLU A 648 -37.04 -10.62 -41.68
CA GLU A 648 -36.63 -9.85 -42.86
C GLU A 648 -36.34 -8.39 -42.51
N PHE A 649 -37.13 -7.78 -41.59
CA PHE A 649 -36.85 -6.44 -41.08
C PHE A 649 -35.48 -6.37 -40.40
N LEU A 650 -35.17 -7.29 -39.50
CA LEU A 650 -33.87 -7.33 -38.80
C LEU A 650 -32.73 -7.72 -39.75
N ARG A 651 -32.96 -8.69 -40.67
CA ARG A 651 -31.98 -9.16 -41.64
C ARG A 651 -31.53 -8.04 -42.57
N THR A 652 -32.45 -7.18 -42.99
CA THR A 652 -32.13 -6.04 -43.86
C THR A 652 -31.16 -5.08 -43.15
N TYR A 653 -31.40 -4.72 -41.91
CA TYR A 653 -30.48 -3.88 -41.14
C TYR A 653 -29.14 -4.59 -40.89
N TYR A 654 -29.18 -5.85 -40.49
CA TYR A 654 -28.01 -6.65 -40.23
C TYR A 654 -27.07 -6.72 -41.42
N GLN A 655 -27.60 -6.98 -42.59
CA GLN A 655 -26.82 -7.10 -43.84
C GLN A 655 -26.37 -5.74 -44.39
N SER A 656 -27.23 -4.75 -44.43
CA SER A 656 -26.93 -3.47 -45.07
C SER A 656 -26.18 -2.47 -44.17
N VAL A 657 -26.28 -2.61 -42.88
CA VAL A 657 -25.63 -1.67 -41.92
C VAL A 657 -24.53 -2.36 -41.13
N TYR A 658 -24.84 -3.42 -40.35
CA TYR A 658 -23.85 -4.04 -39.49
C TYR A 658 -22.70 -4.69 -40.30
N GLN A 659 -23.03 -5.53 -41.27
CA GLN A 659 -22.00 -6.20 -42.07
C GLN A 659 -21.16 -5.21 -42.91
N GLN A 660 -21.77 -4.12 -43.36
CA GLN A 660 -21.05 -3.07 -44.07
C GLN A 660 -20.10 -2.35 -43.13
N ASN A 661 -20.55 -1.95 -41.93
CA ASN A 661 -19.69 -1.32 -40.92
C ASN A 661 -18.52 -2.24 -40.51
N LEU A 662 -18.77 -3.53 -40.36
CA LEU A 662 -17.74 -4.52 -40.05
C LEU A 662 -16.74 -4.71 -41.21
N SER A 663 -17.18 -4.59 -42.46
CA SER A 663 -16.32 -4.64 -43.64
C SER A 663 -15.45 -3.39 -43.77
N ASP A 664 -16.02 -2.21 -43.56
CA ASP A 664 -15.36 -0.94 -43.81
C ASP A 664 -14.41 -0.55 -42.70
N LEU A 665 -14.72 -0.88 -41.46
CA LEU A 665 -13.96 -0.54 -40.23
C LEU A 665 -13.65 0.96 -40.12
N LEU A 666 -14.67 1.79 -40.37
CA LEU A 666 -14.54 3.26 -40.39
C LEU A 666 -15.11 3.94 -39.13
N LEU A 667 -15.97 3.25 -38.37
CA LEU A 667 -16.66 3.87 -37.22
C LEU A 667 -15.68 4.27 -36.13
N THR A 668 -15.83 5.51 -35.69
CA THR A 668 -15.04 6.10 -34.60
C THR A 668 -15.58 5.69 -33.23
N ASN A 669 -14.82 6.02 -32.16
CA ASN A 669 -15.26 5.82 -30.78
C ASN A 669 -16.51 6.64 -30.40
N GLU A 670 -16.86 7.65 -31.18
CA GLU A 670 -18.07 8.45 -31.02
C GLU A 670 -19.28 7.88 -31.77
N GLU A 671 -19.02 7.18 -32.86
CA GLU A 671 -20.04 6.59 -33.75
C GLU A 671 -20.44 5.16 -33.36
N LEU A 672 -19.48 4.33 -32.92
CA LEU A 672 -19.75 2.94 -32.51
C LEU A 672 -20.85 2.80 -31.45
N PRO A 673 -20.90 3.61 -30.38
CA PRO A 673 -21.99 3.49 -29.40
C PRO A 673 -23.38 3.68 -30.01
N ARG A 674 -23.51 4.58 -30.99
CA ARG A 674 -24.79 4.80 -31.69
C ARG A 674 -25.15 3.62 -32.58
N ALA A 675 -24.18 3.08 -33.31
CA ALA A 675 -24.40 1.90 -34.14
C ALA A 675 -24.80 0.66 -33.29
N ILE A 676 -24.23 0.53 -32.10
CA ILE A 676 -24.60 -0.51 -31.14
C ILE A 676 -26.05 -0.31 -30.65
N ASP A 677 -26.40 0.91 -30.25
CA ASP A 677 -27.75 1.23 -29.79
C ASP A 677 -28.78 1.00 -30.89
N GLU A 678 -28.49 1.41 -32.12
CA GLU A 678 -29.36 1.19 -33.25
C GLU A 678 -29.61 -0.31 -33.51
N LEU A 679 -28.57 -1.15 -33.46
CA LEU A 679 -28.73 -2.59 -33.66
C LEU A 679 -29.62 -3.20 -32.55
N TYR A 680 -29.44 -2.78 -31.31
CA TYR A 680 -30.30 -3.24 -30.22
C TYR A 680 -31.74 -2.73 -30.35
N ASP A 681 -31.95 -1.52 -30.83
CA ASP A 681 -33.29 -1.02 -31.12
C ASP A 681 -33.99 -1.88 -32.19
N TYR A 682 -33.28 -2.29 -33.25
CA TYR A 682 -33.82 -3.22 -34.25
C TYR A 682 -34.14 -4.60 -33.66
N ILE A 683 -33.27 -5.13 -32.79
CA ILE A 683 -33.52 -6.39 -32.06
C ILE A 683 -34.79 -6.28 -31.20
N GLU A 684 -34.95 -5.19 -30.45
CA GLU A 684 -36.08 -4.99 -29.56
C GLU A 684 -37.40 -4.80 -30.34
N LEU A 685 -37.40 -4.00 -31.40
CA LEU A 685 -38.53 -3.85 -32.30
C LEU A 685 -38.95 -5.17 -32.90
N THR A 686 -37.99 -6.01 -33.30
CA THR A 686 -38.26 -7.34 -33.84
C THR A 686 -38.87 -8.27 -32.82
N ARG A 687 -38.36 -8.28 -31.58
CA ARG A 687 -38.90 -9.10 -30.47
C ARG A 687 -40.28 -8.70 -30.00
N SER A 688 -40.50 -7.40 -29.91
CA SER A 688 -41.78 -6.86 -29.40
C SER A 688 -42.92 -6.91 -30.43
N GLY A 689 -42.62 -7.22 -31.69
CA GLY A 689 -43.57 -7.17 -32.76
C GLY A 689 -44.06 -5.75 -33.15
N GLN A 690 -43.37 -4.73 -32.63
CA GLN A 690 -43.71 -3.31 -32.88
C GLN A 690 -43.11 -2.79 -34.18
N TRP A 691 -42.45 -3.62 -34.94
CA TRP A 691 -42.05 -3.32 -36.30
C TRP A 691 -43.32 -3.26 -37.14
N THR A 692 -43.67 -2.13 -37.66
CA THR A 692 -44.77 -2.01 -38.63
C THR A 692 -44.18 -2.25 -40.03
N GLY A 693 -44.61 -3.33 -40.67
CA GLY A 693 -44.14 -3.71 -42.00
C GLY A 693 -44.44 -2.62 -43.04
N ILE A 694 -43.50 -1.70 -43.19
CA ILE A 694 -43.49 -0.80 -44.35
C ILE A 694 -42.43 -1.33 -45.27
N ALA A 695 -42.85 -1.76 -46.47
CA ALA A 695 -41.97 -2.25 -47.49
C ALA A 695 -40.83 -1.24 -47.76
N THR A 696 -39.59 -1.69 -47.63
CA THR A 696 -38.41 -0.91 -48.06
C THR A 696 -38.49 -0.73 -49.54
N THR A 697 -38.90 0.42 -49.99
CA THR A 697 -38.69 0.80 -51.40
C THR A 697 -37.23 1.26 -51.54
N PRO A 698 -36.42 0.70 -52.44
CA PRO A 698 -35.11 1.26 -52.75
C PRO A 698 -35.28 2.72 -53.09
N ALA A 699 -34.46 3.58 -52.51
CA ALA A 699 -34.51 5.00 -52.81
C ALA A 699 -34.33 5.22 -54.31
N SER A 700 -35.38 5.65 -55.00
CA SER A 700 -35.22 6.12 -56.37
C SER A 700 -34.38 7.39 -56.35
N THR A 701 -33.50 7.54 -57.33
CA THR A 701 -32.60 8.69 -57.51
C THR A 701 -33.32 9.97 -57.94
N ASP A 702 -34.65 10.00 -57.85
CA ASP A 702 -35.43 11.19 -58.21
C ASP A 702 -35.39 12.23 -57.11
N VAL A 703 -34.93 13.41 -57.49
CA VAL A 703 -34.86 14.63 -56.63
C VAL A 703 -36.31 15.01 -56.25
N LEU A 704 -36.71 14.63 -55.05
CA LEU A 704 -38.00 15.06 -54.49
C LEU A 704 -37.84 16.48 -53.84
N PRO A 705 -38.90 17.31 -53.92
CA PRO A 705 -38.92 18.65 -53.27
C PRO A 705 -38.80 18.50 -51.73
N ALA A 706 -38.43 19.58 -51.06
CA ALA A 706 -38.01 19.61 -49.67
C ALA A 706 -39.00 18.95 -48.71
N ASP A 707 -38.77 17.68 -48.42
CA ASP A 707 -39.56 16.88 -47.48
C ASP A 707 -38.94 16.97 -46.08
N ALA A 708 -39.76 16.93 -45.04
CA ALA A 708 -39.31 16.89 -43.66
C ALA A 708 -38.92 15.45 -43.29
N PHE A 709 -37.75 15.29 -42.67
CA PHE A 709 -37.25 14.00 -42.17
C PHE A 709 -37.28 14.00 -40.66
N PHE A 710 -37.58 12.86 -40.07
CA PHE A 710 -37.60 12.65 -38.63
C PHE A 710 -36.88 11.37 -38.28
N THR A 711 -36.21 11.36 -37.16
CA THR A 711 -35.67 10.14 -36.51
C THR A 711 -36.83 9.30 -35.94
N LEU A 712 -36.58 8.03 -35.58
CA LEU A 712 -37.65 7.15 -35.02
C LEU A 712 -38.21 7.67 -33.68
N ASP A 713 -37.46 8.48 -32.93
CA ASP A 713 -37.89 9.17 -31.71
C ASP A 713 -38.64 10.51 -31.99
N GLY A 714 -38.91 10.78 -33.26
CA GLY A 714 -39.73 11.94 -33.71
C GLY A 714 -38.98 13.27 -33.81
N LYS A 715 -37.63 13.30 -33.69
CA LYS A 715 -36.85 14.53 -33.87
C LYS A 715 -36.73 14.90 -35.34
N SER A 716 -37.05 16.13 -35.71
CA SER A 716 -36.88 16.66 -37.05
C SER A 716 -35.39 16.77 -37.39
N VAL A 717 -34.97 16.29 -38.55
CA VAL A 717 -33.63 16.43 -39.13
C VAL A 717 -33.70 17.07 -40.50
N ALA A 718 -32.85 18.03 -40.76
CA ALA A 718 -32.89 18.78 -42.03
C ALA A 718 -32.57 17.87 -43.26
N ARG A 719 -31.80 16.79 -43.05
CA ARG A 719 -31.47 15.75 -44.02
C ARG A 719 -30.90 14.52 -43.27
N PRO A 720 -31.23 13.27 -43.68
CA PRO A 720 -30.57 12.10 -43.15
C PRO A 720 -29.05 12.18 -43.45
N LEU A 721 -28.25 12.33 -42.42
CA LEU A 721 -26.80 12.50 -42.55
C LEU A 721 -26.03 11.19 -42.38
N HIS A 722 -26.68 10.16 -41.82
CA HIS A 722 -26.07 8.86 -41.55
C HIS A 722 -26.92 7.72 -42.13
N GLN A 723 -26.32 6.55 -42.31
CA GLN A 723 -27.08 5.35 -42.59
C GLN A 723 -27.96 5.02 -41.40
N GLY A 724 -29.25 4.86 -41.61
CA GLY A 724 -30.23 4.62 -40.56
C GLY A 724 -31.67 4.72 -41.07
N LEU A 725 -32.63 4.34 -40.24
CA LEU A 725 -34.06 4.42 -40.54
C LEU A 725 -34.61 5.78 -40.14
N TYR A 726 -35.25 6.49 -41.11
CA TYR A 726 -35.87 7.78 -40.91
C TYR A 726 -37.34 7.76 -41.33
N ILE A 727 -38.13 8.64 -40.77
CA ILE A 727 -39.50 8.90 -41.21
C ILE A 727 -39.44 10.12 -42.13
N GLN A 728 -39.83 9.98 -43.39
CA GLN A 728 -40.02 11.07 -44.32
C GLN A 728 -41.50 11.41 -44.40
N ARG A 729 -41.83 12.69 -44.16
CA ARG A 729 -43.16 13.23 -44.44
C ARG A 729 -43.07 13.92 -45.79
N CYS A 730 -43.78 13.39 -46.79
CA CYS A 730 -43.81 13.90 -48.13
C CYS A 730 -44.73 15.12 -48.30
N ALA A 731 -44.55 15.92 -49.33
CA ALA A 731 -45.33 17.13 -49.62
C ALA A 731 -46.83 16.86 -49.82
N ASP A 732 -47.19 15.63 -50.20
CA ASP A 732 -48.57 15.16 -50.36
C ASP A 732 -49.24 14.74 -49.03
N GLY A 733 -48.52 14.89 -47.90
CA GLY A 733 -49.00 14.49 -46.59
C GLY A 733 -48.79 13.01 -46.24
N SER A 734 -48.32 12.20 -47.20
CA SER A 734 -47.95 10.80 -46.92
C SER A 734 -46.69 10.68 -46.06
N VAL A 735 -46.61 9.61 -45.29
CA VAL A 735 -45.47 9.31 -44.39
C VAL A 735 -44.86 7.98 -44.86
N ARG A 736 -43.54 7.96 -45.03
CA ARG A 736 -42.83 6.75 -45.37
C ARG A 736 -41.54 6.60 -44.56
N LYS A 737 -41.16 5.39 -44.29
CA LYS A 737 -39.85 5.09 -43.66
C LYS A 737 -38.79 5.01 -44.76
N ILE A 738 -37.65 5.61 -44.51
CA ILE A 738 -36.54 5.59 -45.44
C ILE A 738 -35.32 5.03 -44.70
N LEU A 739 -34.71 4.03 -45.33
CA LEU A 739 -33.37 3.55 -44.92
C LEU A 739 -32.31 4.30 -45.74
N ARG A 740 -31.36 4.91 -45.09
CA ARG A 740 -30.23 5.56 -45.74
C ARG A 740 -28.92 5.04 -45.22
#